data_8004a9365fe3be6af8d437f3b6676acb
#
_entry.id   8004a9365fe3be6af8d437f3b6676acb
#
_cell.length_a   1.000
_cell.length_b   1.000
_cell.length_c   1.000
_cell.angle_alpha   90.00
_cell.angle_beta   90.00
_cell.angle_gamma   90.00
#
_symmetry.space_group_name_H-M   'P 1'
#
loop_
_entity.id
_entity.type
_entity.pdbx_description
1 polymer ?
#
loop_
_entity_poly.entity_id
_entity_poly.type
_entity_poly.pdbx_seq_one_letter_code
_entity_poly.pdbx_strand_id
1 'polypeptide(L)'
;MRKTLTLLLALCALCATAETRRLLTMEEAILSRELIPQNYSVLWSQSHPDHFLHKDGDSWIAIDVRTGKEQPAEAPAISSAMFKCEGNNIVRVLENGEQKAVTAFTDKNIVAGGTVSRNEFGIEGGLFLSPDKSLLAFYQKDESAVSTFPLLDITTRTGSLMDIKYPMNGMASEVVSVGVYNLNTESITYLNVTDFDSERYLTNLTWSPDSRVIYLQVLDRAQKNMKLNAYCAATGECIKTLLTEHSDKYVEPSFPLYFLSSDPNRFIYTTSNRDGYQNLYLCTTDGDITRFTNVDADVTYVGQSDKAVYYYSAEVSPVEQHLFSRNIRNGKVTQLTRSEGWHNCTLSTDGKYFADNYSSLTVPRVVAVGSTDGKIYRELFRAPDPSEGYNYCPIELGTVRSADGKYDNYYRLIKPIDFDPAKSYPVILYVYGGPHSQMVNNSFQAQLRRWEMLMAQRGYVVFVMDNRGTDNRGLEFEQAIHRRCGVCEMEDQMAGIEWLKSHPWVDSSRIGVHGWSYGGFMTISLMTHYPETFKVGVAGGPVIDWRWYEVMYGERYMETEATNKEGLDATSLISRAKDLKGKLLICQGAIDNVVVWQHSLNFIDECIKNWVDVDYFPYPRAYHNVHGKDRVHLMQKVTDYFELHLK
;
A
#
# COMPACT_ATOMS: atom_id res chain seq x y z
N MET A 1 -16.52 -66.26 -23.69
CA MET A 1 -16.51 -65.01 -24.47
C MET A 1 -17.25 -63.82 -23.84
N ARG A 2 -18.22 -63.96 -22.93
CA ARG A 2 -18.96 -62.84 -22.32
C ARG A 2 -18.20 -62.10 -21.14
N LYS A 3 -17.28 -62.82 -20.50
CA LYS A 3 -16.51 -62.20 -19.37
C LYS A 3 -15.30 -61.35 -19.80
N THR A 4 -14.78 -61.58 -21.00
CA THR A 4 -13.64 -60.81 -21.54
C THR A 4 -14.09 -59.51 -22.19
N LEU A 5 -15.35 -59.39 -22.64
CA LEU A 5 -15.89 -58.17 -23.23
C LEU A 5 -16.25 -57.12 -22.15
N THR A 6 -16.64 -57.55 -20.95
CA THR A 6 -16.97 -56.66 -19.83
C THR A 6 -15.72 -56.04 -19.21
N LEU A 7 -14.57 -56.71 -19.26
CA LEU A 7 -13.29 -56.14 -18.77
C LEU A 7 -12.69 -55.10 -19.72
N LEU A 8 -12.91 -55.24 -21.05
CA LEU A 8 -12.48 -54.23 -22.02
C LEU A 8 -13.31 -52.94 -21.97
N LEU A 9 -14.62 -53.05 -21.69
CA LEU A 9 -15.49 -51.89 -21.51
C LEU A 9 -15.24 -51.17 -20.17
N ALA A 10 -14.79 -51.87 -19.13
CA ALA A 10 -14.37 -51.25 -17.87
C ALA A 10 -13.01 -50.56 -17.96
N LEU A 11 -12.09 -51.01 -18.84
CA LEU A 11 -10.80 -50.30 -19.09
C LEU A 11 -10.98 -49.04 -19.96
N CYS A 12 -12.00 -49.00 -20.84
CA CYS A 12 -12.31 -47.79 -21.63
C CYS A 12 -13.07 -46.72 -20.84
N ALA A 13 -13.71 -47.07 -19.71
CA ALA A 13 -14.39 -46.09 -18.85
C ALA A 13 -13.46 -45.41 -17.83
N LEU A 14 -12.19 -45.83 -17.73
CA LEU A 14 -11.16 -45.23 -16.92
C LEU A 14 -10.23 -44.26 -17.70
N CYS A 15 -10.49 -44.03 -18.98
CA CYS A 15 -10.06 -42.80 -19.64
C CYS A 15 -11.02 -41.68 -19.22
N ALA A 16 -11.04 -41.37 -17.93
CA ALA A 16 -11.46 -40.04 -17.48
C ALA A 16 -10.67 -39.03 -18.33
N THR A 17 -11.37 -38.27 -19.13
CA THR A 17 -10.83 -37.12 -19.82
C THR A 17 -10.02 -36.33 -18.80
N ALA A 18 -8.69 -36.47 -18.82
CA ALA A 18 -7.84 -35.48 -18.18
C ALA A 18 -8.24 -34.18 -18.86
N GLU A 19 -9.03 -33.36 -18.18
CA GLU A 19 -9.30 -32.00 -18.63
C GLU A 19 -7.93 -31.37 -18.89
N THR A 20 -7.68 -31.10 -20.17
CA THR A 20 -6.43 -30.45 -20.56
C THR A 20 -6.45 -29.06 -19.95
N ARG A 21 -5.69 -28.89 -18.85
CA ARG A 21 -5.53 -27.58 -18.22
C ARG A 21 -5.01 -26.59 -19.25
N ARG A 22 -5.64 -25.43 -19.31
CA ARG A 22 -5.31 -24.39 -20.30
C ARG A 22 -4.32 -23.36 -19.76
N LEU A 23 -3.67 -22.65 -20.65
CA LEU A 23 -2.81 -21.52 -20.31
C LEU A 23 -3.65 -20.25 -20.15
N LEU A 24 -3.13 -19.27 -19.43
CA LEU A 24 -3.71 -17.93 -19.34
C LEU A 24 -3.62 -17.20 -20.67
N THR A 25 -4.69 -16.53 -21.06
CA THR A 25 -4.64 -15.47 -22.06
C THR A 25 -4.22 -14.15 -21.39
N MET A 26 -3.77 -13.17 -22.17
CA MET A 26 -3.44 -11.84 -21.66
C MET A 26 -4.65 -11.17 -21.01
N GLU A 27 -5.82 -11.27 -21.64
CA GLU A 27 -7.06 -10.68 -21.09
C GLU A 27 -7.45 -11.31 -19.75
N GLU A 28 -7.36 -12.63 -19.62
CA GLU A 28 -7.62 -13.33 -18.35
C GLU A 28 -6.60 -12.94 -17.27
N ALA A 29 -5.33 -12.87 -17.61
CA ALA A 29 -4.29 -12.46 -16.67
C ALA A 29 -4.53 -11.05 -16.10
N ILE A 30 -5.14 -10.16 -16.88
CA ILE A 30 -5.32 -8.76 -16.49
C ILE A 30 -6.73 -8.45 -15.97
N LEU A 31 -7.77 -8.97 -16.59
CA LEU A 31 -9.15 -8.56 -16.32
C LEU A 31 -10.02 -9.61 -15.63
N SER A 32 -9.66 -10.90 -15.68
CA SER A 32 -10.57 -11.95 -15.17
C SER A 32 -10.81 -11.79 -13.67
N ARG A 33 -12.07 -11.71 -13.30
CA ARG A 33 -12.53 -11.77 -11.91
C ARG A 33 -12.71 -13.21 -11.42
N GLU A 34 -12.88 -14.15 -12.33
CA GLU A 34 -13.04 -15.58 -12.02
C GLU A 34 -11.78 -16.19 -11.38
N LEU A 35 -10.61 -15.59 -11.67
CA LEU A 35 -9.33 -15.96 -11.07
C LEU A 35 -9.05 -15.29 -9.71
N ILE A 36 -10.04 -14.61 -9.15
CA ILE A 36 -9.99 -14.08 -7.79
C ILE A 36 -10.71 -15.07 -6.87
N PRO A 37 -10.10 -15.53 -5.77
CA PRO A 37 -10.77 -16.42 -4.84
C PRO A 37 -12.11 -15.86 -4.38
N GLN A 38 -13.15 -16.72 -4.40
CA GLN A 38 -14.49 -16.35 -3.92
C GLN A 38 -14.42 -15.75 -2.52
N ASN A 39 -15.26 -14.76 -2.26
CA ASN A 39 -15.35 -14.10 -0.97
C ASN A 39 -16.62 -14.51 -0.22
N TYR A 40 -16.50 -14.59 1.10
CA TYR A 40 -17.61 -14.73 2.02
C TYR A 40 -17.59 -13.51 2.95
N SER A 41 -18.59 -12.63 2.82
CA SER A 41 -18.61 -11.38 3.57
C SER A 41 -19.09 -11.60 5.01
N VAL A 42 -18.35 -11.05 5.97
CA VAL A 42 -18.74 -10.96 7.37
C VAL A 42 -18.82 -9.47 7.72
N LEU A 43 -20.02 -9.01 8.08
CA LEU A 43 -20.26 -7.64 8.55
C LEU A 43 -20.76 -7.70 9.98
N TRP A 44 -20.04 -7.08 10.91
CA TRP A 44 -20.46 -7.11 12.31
C TRP A 44 -21.77 -6.35 12.54
N SER A 45 -22.70 -6.97 13.28
CA SER A 45 -23.94 -6.33 13.67
C SER A 45 -23.66 -5.20 14.66
N GLN A 46 -24.24 -4.02 14.40
CA GLN A 46 -24.11 -2.86 15.28
C GLN A 46 -24.97 -3.00 16.56
N SER A 47 -26.08 -3.72 16.48
CA SER A 47 -27.03 -3.90 17.57
C SER A 47 -26.77 -5.15 18.42
N HIS A 48 -26.13 -6.17 17.85
CA HIS A 48 -25.86 -7.47 18.51
C HIS A 48 -24.39 -7.86 18.29
N PRO A 49 -23.48 -7.49 19.19
CA PRO A 49 -22.04 -7.71 19.00
C PRO A 49 -21.61 -9.18 18.83
N ASP A 50 -22.43 -10.13 19.29
CA ASP A 50 -22.23 -11.57 19.13
C ASP A 50 -22.80 -12.15 17.83
N HIS A 51 -23.28 -11.29 16.92
CA HIS A 51 -23.78 -11.67 15.60
C HIS A 51 -23.02 -10.97 14.49
N PHE A 52 -22.87 -11.63 13.36
CA PHE A 52 -22.47 -11.01 12.12
C PHE A 52 -23.55 -11.20 11.05
N LEU A 53 -23.58 -10.26 10.12
CA LEU A 53 -24.46 -10.26 8.97
C LEU A 53 -23.72 -10.86 7.77
N HIS A 54 -24.43 -11.74 7.04
CA HIS A 54 -23.97 -12.31 5.79
C HIS A 54 -25.07 -12.12 4.74
N LYS A 55 -24.65 -11.81 3.51
CA LYS A 55 -25.58 -11.71 2.37
C LYS A 55 -25.62 -13.05 1.63
N ASP A 56 -26.78 -13.73 1.70
CA ASP A 56 -27.04 -14.97 0.95
C ASP A 56 -28.01 -14.67 -0.18
N GLY A 57 -27.52 -14.65 -1.41
CA GLY A 57 -28.27 -14.19 -2.59
C GLY A 57 -28.73 -12.73 -2.42
N ASP A 58 -30.05 -12.53 -2.45
CA ASP A 58 -30.68 -11.22 -2.23
C ASP A 58 -31.11 -10.96 -0.77
N SER A 59 -30.93 -11.94 0.11
CA SER A 59 -31.36 -11.90 1.51
C SER A 59 -30.19 -11.65 2.45
N TRP A 60 -30.48 -11.01 3.58
CA TRP A 60 -29.52 -10.88 4.67
C TRP A 60 -29.89 -11.83 5.80
N ILE A 61 -28.86 -12.48 6.37
CA ILE A 61 -28.98 -13.34 7.54
C ILE A 61 -28.04 -12.85 8.64
N ALA A 62 -28.48 -12.90 9.89
CA ALA A 62 -27.65 -12.68 11.06
C ALA A 62 -27.27 -14.05 11.64
N ILE A 63 -26.00 -14.24 11.95
CA ILE A 63 -25.44 -15.51 12.41
C ILE A 63 -24.81 -15.29 13.78
N ASP A 64 -25.28 -16.06 14.79
CA ASP A 64 -24.69 -16.05 16.13
C ASP A 64 -23.32 -16.74 16.09
N VAL A 65 -22.27 -16.03 16.52
CA VAL A 65 -20.87 -16.51 16.47
C VAL A 65 -20.68 -17.78 17.30
N ARG A 66 -21.37 -17.91 18.45
CA ARG A 66 -21.19 -19.01 19.40
C ARG A 66 -21.86 -20.29 18.94
N THR A 67 -23.08 -20.17 18.42
CA THR A 67 -23.95 -21.33 18.11
C THR A 67 -23.99 -21.65 16.61
N GLY A 68 -23.74 -20.66 15.73
CA GLY A 68 -23.94 -20.77 14.30
C GLY A 68 -25.41 -20.68 13.88
N LYS A 69 -26.30 -20.34 14.80
CA LYS A 69 -27.73 -20.24 14.48
C LYS A 69 -27.97 -19.03 13.59
N GLU A 70 -28.66 -19.27 12.51
CA GLU A 70 -29.06 -18.27 11.53
C GLU A 70 -30.47 -17.74 11.79
N GLN A 71 -30.69 -16.47 11.49
CA GLN A 71 -31.99 -15.84 11.52
C GLN A 71 -32.06 -14.76 10.42
N PRO A 72 -33.24 -14.50 9.83
CA PRO A 72 -33.42 -13.41 8.89
C PRO A 72 -32.98 -12.06 9.49
N ALA A 73 -32.35 -11.21 8.67
CA ALA A 73 -31.91 -9.89 9.07
C ALA A 73 -32.25 -8.85 7.99
N GLU A 74 -32.24 -7.60 8.39
CA GLU A 74 -32.31 -6.48 7.46
C GLU A 74 -30.93 -6.14 6.91
N ALA A 75 -30.89 -5.50 5.73
CA ALA A 75 -29.65 -4.96 5.19
C ALA A 75 -29.03 -3.95 6.17
N PRO A 76 -27.70 -3.91 6.29
CA PRO A 76 -27.04 -2.88 7.08
C PRO A 76 -27.48 -1.49 6.65
N ALA A 77 -27.84 -0.63 7.61
CA ALA A 77 -28.21 0.74 7.31
C ALA A 77 -27.00 1.49 6.72
N ILE A 78 -27.19 2.09 5.56
CA ILE A 78 -26.21 3.01 4.97
C ILE A 78 -26.43 4.36 5.61
N SER A 79 -25.48 4.79 6.46
CA SER A 79 -25.50 6.14 7.02
C SER A 79 -25.22 7.15 5.90
N SER A 80 -26.13 8.11 5.68
CA SER A 80 -25.84 9.25 4.81
C SER A 80 -24.81 10.16 5.48
N ALA A 81 -23.80 10.59 4.72
CA ALA A 81 -22.82 11.52 5.25
C ALA A 81 -23.47 12.86 5.59
N MET A 82 -23.29 13.34 6.83
CA MET A 82 -23.76 14.66 7.27
C MET A 82 -23.04 15.81 6.57
N PHE A 83 -21.84 15.57 6.05
CA PHE A 83 -20.99 16.55 5.39
C PHE A 83 -20.39 15.95 4.13
N LYS A 84 -20.19 16.79 3.12
CA LYS A 84 -19.48 16.46 1.90
C LYS A 84 -18.69 17.66 1.39
N CYS A 85 -17.70 17.39 0.55
CA CYS A 85 -17.01 18.43 -0.21
C CYS A 85 -17.78 18.70 -1.51
N GLU A 86 -17.92 19.99 -1.86
CA GLU A 86 -18.47 20.45 -3.13
C GLU A 86 -17.57 21.54 -3.71
N GLY A 87 -16.85 21.19 -4.79
CA GLY A 87 -15.73 22.00 -5.26
C GLY A 87 -14.65 22.09 -4.19
N ASN A 88 -14.25 23.31 -3.84
CA ASN A 88 -13.24 23.58 -2.81
C ASN A 88 -13.83 23.89 -1.43
N ASN A 89 -15.12 23.63 -1.23
CA ASN A 89 -15.86 24.00 -0.02
C ASN A 89 -16.55 22.79 0.63
N ILE A 90 -16.95 22.99 1.89
CA ILE A 90 -17.69 22.00 2.68
C ILE A 90 -19.17 22.41 2.72
N VAL A 91 -20.04 21.45 2.52
CA VAL A 91 -21.48 21.59 2.72
C VAL A 91 -22.00 20.58 3.74
N ARG A 92 -22.93 21.02 4.58
CA ARG A 92 -23.69 20.17 5.50
C ARG A 92 -24.94 19.68 4.78
N VAL A 93 -25.23 18.38 4.86
CA VAL A 93 -26.44 17.74 4.35
C VAL A 93 -27.41 17.58 5.52
N LEU A 94 -28.56 18.21 5.44
CA LEU A 94 -29.62 18.12 6.45
C LEU A 94 -30.46 16.85 6.25
N GLU A 95 -31.21 16.43 7.26
CA GLU A 95 -32.08 15.24 7.22
C GLU A 95 -33.12 15.29 6.10
N ASN A 96 -33.60 16.50 5.75
CA ASN A 96 -34.51 16.72 4.63
C ASN A 96 -33.83 16.70 3.24
N GLY A 97 -32.53 16.47 3.19
CA GLY A 97 -31.71 16.50 1.96
C GLY A 97 -31.26 17.89 1.52
N GLU A 98 -31.67 18.94 2.22
CA GLU A 98 -31.22 20.31 1.95
C GLU A 98 -29.73 20.47 2.30
N GLN A 99 -29.03 21.32 1.54
CA GLN A 99 -27.61 21.56 1.73
C GLN A 99 -27.36 22.96 2.25
N LYS A 100 -26.50 23.07 3.24
CA LYS A 100 -26.08 24.33 3.83
C LYS A 100 -24.57 24.48 3.74
N ALA A 101 -24.08 25.63 3.24
CA ALA A 101 -22.67 25.92 3.17
C ALA A 101 -22.06 26.01 4.58
N VAL A 102 -20.95 25.32 4.78
CA VAL A 102 -20.09 25.43 5.98
C VAL A 102 -18.94 26.39 5.68
N THR A 103 -18.34 26.27 4.50
CA THR A 103 -17.33 27.21 3.99
C THR A 103 -17.79 27.81 2.65
N ALA A 104 -17.26 28.97 2.28
CA ALA A 104 -17.64 29.68 1.06
C ALA A 104 -16.43 30.41 0.43
N PHE A 105 -15.32 29.67 0.24
CA PHE A 105 -14.12 30.19 -0.40
C PHE A 105 -14.34 30.39 -1.90
N THR A 106 -14.03 31.57 -2.41
CA THR A 106 -14.06 31.90 -3.85
C THR A 106 -12.71 31.72 -4.53
N ASP A 107 -11.62 31.76 -3.76
CA ASP A 107 -10.28 31.45 -4.24
C ASP A 107 -10.14 29.93 -4.43
N LYS A 108 -9.79 29.53 -5.67
CA LYS A 108 -9.61 28.12 -6.03
C LYS A 108 -8.40 27.47 -5.35
N ASN A 109 -7.46 28.28 -4.86
CA ASN A 109 -6.28 27.77 -4.16
C ASN A 109 -6.57 27.43 -2.69
N ILE A 110 -7.72 27.90 -2.14
CA ILE A 110 -8.13 27.55 -0.78
C ILE A 110 -9.10 26.37 -0.87
N VAL A 111 -8.71 25.23 -0.32
CA VAL A 111 -9.51 23.99 -0.37
C VAL A 111 -9.79 23.51 1.05
N ALA A 112 -11.08 23.35 1.39
CA ALA A 112 -11.53 22.87 2.69
C ALA A 112 -12.18 21.49 2.60
N GLY A 113 -11.93 20.64 3.61
CA GLY A 113 -12.53 19.31 3.76
C GLY A 113 -11.91 18.21 2.91
N GLY A 114 -11.02 18.54 1.98
CA GLY A 114 -10.26 17.57 1.21
C GLY A 114 -9.08 16.99 1.99
N THR A 115 -8.46 15.97 1.44
CA THR A 115 -7.17 15.44 1.94
C THR A 115 -6.06 16.47 1.77
N VAL A 116 -5.08 16.39 2.64
CA VAL A 116 -3.87 17.23 2.60
C VAL A 116 -2.64 16.35 2.44
N SER A 117 -1.48 16.97 2.23
CA SER A 117 -0.18 16.30 2.15
C SER A 117 -0.16 15.14 1.14
N ARG A 118 -0.94 15.26 0.05
CA ARG A 118 -1.07 14.26 -1.03
C ARG A 118 -1.37 12.83 -0.52
N ASN A 119 -2.14 12.71 0.57
CA ASN A 119 -2.48 11.46 1.25
C ASN A 119 -1.30 10.78 1.96
N GLU A 120 -0.17 11.46 2.13
CA GLU A 120 0.92 10.96 2.97
C GLU A 120 0.51 10.89 4.45
N PHE A 121 1.32 10.24 5.26
CA PHE A 121 1.11 10.11 6.72
C PHE A 121 -0.20 9.41 7.12
N GLY A 122 -0.75 8.54 6.27
CA GLY A 122 -2.02 7.86 6.55
C GLY A 122 -3.26 8.77 6.48
N ILE A 123 -3.15 9.95 5.85
CA ILE A 123 -4.27 10.88 5.70
C ILE A 123 -5.17 10.43 4.54
N GLU A 124 -6.36 9.92 4.85
CA GLU A 124 -7.34 9.43 3.86
C GLU A 124 -8.53 10.37 3.66
N GLY A 125 -8.68 11.39 4.50
CA GLY A 125 -9.80 12.32 4.43
C GLY A 125 -9.52 13.64 5.14
N GLY A 126 -10.43 14.62 4.99
CA GLY A 126 -10.28 15.95 5.59
C GLY A 126 -11.46 16.39 6.44
N LEU A 127 -12.40 15.50 6.78
CA LEU A 127 -13.59 15.79 7.59
C LEU A 127 -13.65 14.84 8.80
N PHE A 128 -13.67 15.40 10.01
CA PHE A 128 -13.57 14.66 11.27
C PHE A 128 -14.69 15.09 12.23
N LEU A 129 -15.81 14.37 12.22
CA LEU A 129 -16.94 14.64 13.11
C LEU A 129 -16.57 14.28 14.56
N SER A 130 -16.90 15.15 15.51
CA SER A 130 -16.70 14.88 16.94
C SER A 130 -17.53 13.68 17.42
N PRO A 131 -17.13 12.95 18.47
CA PRO A 131 -17.89 11.82 19.02
C PRO A 131 -19.33 12.13 19.37
N ASP A 132 -19.61 13.31 19.93
CA ASP A 132 -20.95 13.78 20.26
C ASP A 132 -21.72 14.40 19.06
N LYS A 133 -21.08 14.47 17.88
CA LYS A 133 -21.62 15.00 16.63
C LYS A 133 -22.01 16.49 16.69
N SER A 134 -21.49 17.26 17.63
CA SER A 134 -21.75 18.69 17.78
C SER A 134 -20.75 19.58 17.04
N LEU A 135 -19.57 19.06 16.71
CA LEU A 135 -18.46 19.76 16.07
C LEU A 135 -17.96 18.97 14.86
N LEU A 136 -17.49 19.70 13.83
CA LEU A 136 -16.76 19.15 12.70
C LEU A 136 -15.37 19.77 12.63
N ALA A 137 -14.32 19.00 12.87
CA ALA A 137 -12.98 19.43 12.51
C ALA A 137 -12.72 19.11 11.04
N PHE A 138 -11.97 19.98 10.36
CA PHE A 138 -11.66 19.79 8.96
C PHE A 138 -10.30 20.37 8.60
N TYR A 139 -9.64 19.74 7.63
CA TYR A 139 -8.47 20.34 7.01
C TYR A 139 -8.86 21.45 6.04
N GLN A 140 -8.09 22.52 6.05
CA GLN A 140 -8.07 23.55 5.02
C GLN A 140 -6.65 23.73 4.56
N LYS A 141 -6.42 23.72 3.25
CA LYS A 141 -5.10 23.99 2.67
C LYS A 141 -5.13 25.23 1.78
N ASP A 142 -4.06 25.98 1.82
CA ASP A 142 -3.76 27.08 0.90
C ASP A 142 -2.65 26.62 -0.06
N GLU A 143 -2.99 26.49 -1.34
CA GLU A 143 -2.10 26.10 -2.42
C GLU A 143 -1.67 27.29 -3.29
N SER A 144 -1.84 28.54 -2.82
CA SER A 144 -1.54 29.77 -3.59
C SER A 144 -0.07 29.83 -4.03
N ALA A 145 0.84 29.40 -3.16
CA ALA A 145 2.28 29.37 -3.43
C ALA A 145 2.73 28.12 -4.19
N VAL A 146 1.89 27.08 -4.27
CA VAL A 146 2.25 25.82 -4.94
C VAL A 146 2.30 26.01 -6.44
N SER A 147 3.40 25.54 -7.05
CA SER A 147 3.57 25.60 -8.51
C SER A 147 2.51 24.75 -9.23
N THR A 148 2.16 25.23 -10.41
CA THR A 148 1.21 24.56 -11.29
C THR A 148 1.97 23.75 -12.34
N PHE A 149 1.60 22.47 -12.52
CA PHE A 149 2.11 21.62 -13.59
C PHE A 149 1.02 21.43 -14.65
N PRO A 150 1.29 21.74 -15.95
CA PRO A 150 0.32 21.61 -17.02
C PRO A 150 0.23 20.17 -17.53
N LEU A 151 -0.97 19.58 -17.50
CA LEU A 151 -1.30 18.34 -18.20
C LEU A 151 -2.10 18.69 -19.47
N LEU A 152 -1.94 17.90 -20.53
CA LEU A 152 -2.63 18.15 -21.79
C LEU A 152 -3.86 17.23 -21.92
N ASP A 153 -5.05 17.81 -21.87
CA ASP A 153 -6.29 17.13 -22.25
C ASP A 153 -6.49 17.20 -23.77
N ILE A 154 -6.44 16.04 -24.43
CA ILE A 154 -6.64 15.88 -25.88
C ILE A 154 -8.06 15.50 -26.26
N THR A 155 -9.01 15.52 -25.34
CA THR A 155 -10.41 15.13 -25.62
C THR A 155 -11.20 16.24 -26.30
N THR A 156 -10.71 17.47 -26.24
CA THR A 156 -11.29 18.61 -26.94
C THR A 156 -10.67 18.79 -28.31
N ARG A 157 -11.37 19.49 -29.23
CA ARG A 157 -10.92 19.67 -30.62
C ARG A 157 -9.54 20.35 -30.73
N THR A 158 -9.26 21.32 -29.86
CA THR A 158 -8.02 22.13 -29.88
C THR A 158 -7.01 21.69 -28.83
N GLY A 159 -7.36 20.69 -28.00
CA GLY A 159 -6.67 20.43 -26.76
C GLY A 159 -6.92 21.54 -25.73
N SER A 160 -6.74 21.22 -24.46
CA SER A 160 -6.80 22.19 -23.36
C SER A 160 -5.82 21.80 -22.26
N LEU A 161 -5.34 22.78 -21.50
CA LEU A 161 -4.52 22.50 -20.34
C LEU A 161 -5.42 22.09 -19.17
N MET A 162 -5.01 21.05 -18.48
CA MET A 162 -5.55 20.60 -17.21
C MET A 162 -4.45 20.82 -16.18
N ASP A 163 -4.50 21.98 -15.53
CA ASP A 163 -3.50 22.38 -14.56
C ASP A 163 -3.69 21.66 -13.23
N ILE A 164 -2.61 21.12 -12.68
CA ILE A 164 -2.59 20.51 -11.34
C ILE A 164 -1.60 21.25 -10.44
N LYS A 165 -1.91 21.36 -9.16
CA LYS A 165 -0.96 21.79 -8.14
C LYS A 165 0.02 20.66 -7.87
N TYR A 166 1.31 20.93 -8.10
CA TYR A 166 2.36 19.92 -7.93
C TYR A 166 3.60 20.55 -7.28
N PRO A 167 3.73 20.43 -5.95
CA PRO A 167 4.89 20.95 -5.21
C PRO A 167 6.07 19.99 -5.40
N MET A 168 7.05 20.38 -6.21
CA MET A 168 8.26 19.56 -6.40
C MET A 168 9.23 19.75 -5.22
N ASN A 169 10.08 18.75 -5.00
CA ASN A 169 11.12 18.77 -3.98
C ASN A 169 11.88 20.10 -3.96
N GLY A 170 11.99 20.72 -2.78
CA GLY A 170 12.65 22.02 -2.56
C GLY A 170 11.82 23.24 -2.97
N MET A 171 10.63 23.09 -3.56
CA MET A 171 9.75 24.19 -3.93
C MET A 171 8.72 24.49 -2.83
N ALA A 172 7.97 25.60 -3.00
CA ALA A 172 6.90 25.94 -2.08
C ALA A 172 5.82 24.85 -2.02
N SER A 173 5.37 24.52 -0.83
CA SER A 173 4.34 23.52 -0.54
C SER A 173 3.04 24.19 -0.10
N GLU A 174 1.99 23.38 0.11
CA GLU A 174 0.73 23.82 0.68
C GLU A 174 0.89 24.25 2.15
N VAL A 175 0.10 25.22 2.58
CA VAL A 175 -0.02 25.62 3.98
C VAL A 175 -1.33 25.07 4.54
N VAL A 176 -1.23 24.18 5.51
CA VAL A 176 -2.40 23.48 6.09
C VAL A 176 -2.81 24.13 7.41
N SER A 177 -4.11 24.28 7.62
CA SER A 177 -4.74 24.64 8.88
C SER A 177 -5.87 23.69 9.24
N VAL A 178 -6.30 23.70 10.51
CA VAL A 178 -7.44 22.91 10.99
C VAL A 178 -8.53 23.87 11.45
N GLY A 179 -9.71 23.82 10.80
CA GLY A 179 -10.91 24.52 11.23
C GLY A 179 -11.81 23.59 12.03
N VAL A 180 -12.54 24.17 13.00
CA VAL A 180 -13.55 23.50 13.82
C VAL A 180 -14.87 24.23 13.65
N TYR A 181 -15.81 23.61 12.94
CA TYR A 181 -17.16 24.14 12.75
C TYR A 181 -18.09 23.66 13.86
N ASN A 182 -18.74 24.60 14.54
CA ASN A 182 -19.73 24.30 15.56
C ASN A 182 -21.13 24.24 14.92
N LEU A 183 -21.80 23.09 15.02
CA LEU A 183 -23.07 22.83 14.37
C LEU A 183 -24.23 23.64 14.97
N ASN A 184 -24.09 24.11 16.21
CA ASN A 184 -25.14 24.87 16.92
C ASN A 184 -25.01 26.37 16.69
N THR A 185 -23.79 26.91 16.71
CA THR A 185 -23.53 28.35 16.53
C THR A 185 -23.21 28.72 15.08
N GLU A 186 -22.93 27.72 14.25
CA GLU A 186 -22.52 27.87 12.84
C GLU A 186 -21.25 28.71 12.64
N SER A 187 -20.40 28.76 13.65
CA SER A 187 -19.13 29.48 13.64
C SER A 187 -17.96 28.52 13.43
N ILE A 188 -16.90 29.02 12.83
CA ILE A 188 -15.63 28.29 12.65
C ILE A 188 -14.57 28.91 13.56
N THR A 189 -13.87 28.07 14.31
CA THR A 189 -12.67 28.38 15.07
C THR A 189 -11.48 27.65 14.43
N TYR A 190 -10.35 28.32 14.22
CA TYR A 190 -9.14 27.67 13.73
C TYR A 190 -8.21 27.32 14.88
N LEU A 191 -7.51 26.18 14.79
CA LEU A 191 -6.48 25.82 15.76
C LEU A 191 -5.29 26.75 15.58
N ASN A 192 -4.78 27.31 16.69
CA ASN A 192 -3.61 28.17 16.74
C ASN A 192 -2.33 27.30 16.79
N VAL A 193 -1.92 26.73 15.63
CA VAL A 193 -0.72 25.93 15.51
C VAL A 193 0.46 26.86 15.24
N THR A 194 1.41 26.93 16.17
CA THR A 194 2.58 27.81 16.09
C THR A 194 3.92 27.07 16.00
N ASP A 195 3.88 25.73 16.09
CA ASP A 195 5.08 24.91 15.98
C ASP A 195 5.59 24.88 14.55
N PHE A 196 6.91 25.01 14.38
CA PHE A 196 7.61 24.96 13.10
C PHE A 196 7.18 26.05 12.08
N ASP A 197 7.66 25.94 10.85
CA ASP A 197 7.30 26.86 9.76
C ASP A 197 5.87 26.61 9.24
N SER A 198 5.35 27.52 8.43
CA SER A 198 3.98 27.44 7.91
C SER A 198 3.73 26.22 7.00
N GLU A 199 4.77 25.71 6.35
CA GLU A 199 4.72 24.52 5.48
C GLU A 199 4.90 23.19 6.25
N ARG A 200 4.71 23.20 7.58
CA ARG A 200 4.63 22.00 8.42
C ARG A 200 3.46 21.10 8.01
N TYR A 201 3.55 19.82 8.38
CA TYR A 201 2.46 18.87 8.17
C TYR A 201 1.61 18.75 9.42
N LEU A 202 0.28 18.75 9.25
CA LEU A 202 -0.70 18.56 10.30
C LEU A 202 -1.35 17.19 10.10
N THR A 203 -0.91 16.20 10.87
CA THR A 203 -1.25 14.81 10.61
C THR A 203 -2.13 14.19 11.69
N ASN A 204 -2.91 13.19 11.31
CA ASN A 204 -3.59 12.26 12.21
C ASN A 204 -4.42 12.93 13.33
N LEU A 205 -5.28 13.86 12.94
CA LEU A 205 -6.23 14.51 13.85
C LEU A 205 -7.07 13.48 14.59
N THR A 206 -7.11 13.60 15.92
CA THR A 206 -7.90 12.71 16.78
C THR A 206 -8.71 13.53 17.81
N TRP A 207 -10.00 13.26 17.91
CA TRP A 207 -10.86 13.83 18.94
C TRP A 207 -10.67 13.15 20.29
N SER A 208 -10.73 13.92 21.37
CA SER A 208 -10.96 13.35 22.70
C SER A 208 -12.35 12.70 22.78
N PRO A 209 -12.56 11.66 23.60
CA PRO A 209 -13.86 11.00 23.74
C PRO A 209 -15.00 11.95 24.17
N ASP A 210 -14.69 13.04 24.87
CA ASP A 210 -15.65 14.07 25.33
C ASP A 210 -15.84 15.23 24.34
N SER A 211 -15.25 15.14 23.13
CA SER A 211 -15.37 16.14 22.06
C SER A 211 -14.80 17.54 22.38
N ARG A 212 -13.99 17.69 23.43
CA ARG A 212 -13.49 19.00 23.88
C ARG A 212 -12.07 19.31 23.40
N VAL A 213 -11.28 18.28 23.13
CA VAL A 213 -9.89 18.39 22.77
C VAL A 213 -9.63 17.73 21.42
N ILE A 214 -8.80 18.38 20.61
CA ILE A 214 -8.25 17.81 19.38
C ILE A 214 -6.78 17.54 19.62
N TYR A 215 -6.37 16.31 19.38
CA TYR A 215 -4.97 15.89 19.35
C TYR A 215 -4.49 15.90 17.92
N LEU A 216 -3.30 16.50 17.71
CA LEU A 216 -2.73 16.69 16.39
C LEU A 216 -1.24 16.37 16.43
N GLN A 217 -0.76 15.56 15.51
CA GLN A 217 0.66 15.31 15.32
C GLN A 217 1.19 16.34 14.32
N VAL A 218 1.97 17.29 14.81
CA VAL A 218 2.57 18.38 14.04
C VAL A 218 3.99 18.00 13.68
N LEU A 219 4.27 17.85 12.37
CA LEU A 219 5.57 17.44 11.85
C LEU A 219 6.21 18.62 11.10
N ASP A 220 7.50 18.89 11.33
CA ASP A 220 8.21 19.90 10.57
C ASP A 220 8.36 19.51 9.08
N ARG A 221 8.62 20.48 8.20
CA ARG A 221 8.78 20.22 6.77
C ARG A 221 9.92 19.24 6.48
N ALA A 222 11.01 19.29 7.24
CA ALA A 222 12.11 18.35 7.09
C ALA A 222 11.78 16.93 7.54
N GLN A 223 10.59 16.73 8.12
CA GLN A 223 10.07 15.46 8.63
C GLN A 223 10.98 14.80 9.69
N LYS A 224 11.72 15.61 10.43
CA LYS A 224 12.66 15.14 11.47
C LYS A 224 12.17 15.35 12.89
N ASN A 225 11.28 16.32 13.09
CA ASN A 225 10.77 16.70 14.41
C ASN A 225 9.25 16.67 14.42
N MET A 226 8.67 15.89 15.31
CA MET A 226 7.22 15.77 15.50
C MET A 226 6.84 16.15 16.94
N LYS A 227 5.72 16.87 17.08
CA LYS A 227 5.07 17.17 18.36
C LYS A 227 3.63 16.67 18.36
N LEU A 228 3.26 15.89 19.35
CA LEU A 228 1.86 15.56 19.62
C LEU A 228 1.29 16.64 20.56
N ASN A 229 0.42 17.47 20.02
CA ASN A 229 -0.20 18.58 20.73
C ASN A 229 -1.68 18.31 21.03
N ALA A 230 -2.16 18.86 22.15
CA ALA A 230 -3.58 18.92 22.51
C ALA A 230 -4.08 20.35 22.34
N TYR A 231 -5.19 20.53 21.62
CA TYR A 231 -5.84 21.83 21.37
C TYR A 231 -7.25 21.87 21.94
N CYS A 232 -7.63 23.00 22.54
CA CYS A 232 -9.01 23.25 22.94
C CYS A 232 -9.88 23.44 21.68
N ALA A 233 -10.87 22.58 21.46
CA ALA A 233 -11.71 22.64 20.28
C ALA A 233 -12.58 23.93 20.21
N ALA A 234 -12.92 24.52 21.37
CA ALA A 234 -13.75 25.72 21.44
C ALA A 234 -12.97 27.01 21.16
N THR A 235 -11.71 27.08 21.55
CA THR A 235 -10.90 28.31 21.43
C THR A 235 -9.81 28.21 20.38
N GLY A 236 -9.44 27.00 19.94
CA GLY A 236 -8.32 26.71 19.06
C GLY A 236 -6.95 26.79 19.74
N GLU A 237 -6.88 27.16 21.00
CA GLU A 237 -5.61 27.35 21.71
C GLU A 237 -4.93 26.03 22.06
N CYS A 238 -3.60 25.99 21.93
CA CYS A 238 -2.78 24.86 22.34
C CYS A 238 -2.79 24.75 23.87
N ILE A 239 -3.27 23.63 24.40
CA ILE A 239 -3.30 23.35 25.83
C ILE A 239 -1.91 22.90 26.30
N LYS A 240 -1.32 21.95 25.57
CA LYS A 240 0.04 21.43 25.87
C LYS A 240 0.56 20.55 24.74
N THR A 241 1.88 20.32 24.72
CA THR A 241 2.55 19.24 23.99
C THR A 241 2.65 18.03 24.91
N LEU A 242 2.15 16.86 24.49
CA LEU A 242 2.19 15.63 25.25
C LEU A 242 3.52 14.89 25.10
N LEU A 243 4.01 14.79 23.89
CA LEU A 243 5.29 14.14 23.58
C LEU A 243 5.94 14.76 22.34
N THR A 244 7.22 14.50 22.19
CA THR A 244 8.01 14.89 21.02
C THR A 244 8.76 13.67 20.49
N GLU A 245 8.98 13.64 19.17
CA GLU A 245 9.88 12.68 18.54
C GLU A 245 10.87 13.40 17.65
N HIS A 246 12.07 12.83 17.55
CA HIS A 246 13.13 13.33 16.68
C HIS A 246 13.83 12.15 16.00
N SER A 247 14.22 12.34 14.75
CA SER A 247 15.07 11.43 13.99
C SER A 247 16.05 12.22 13.14
N ASP A 248 17.29 11.77 13.05
CA ASP A 248 18.27 12.33 12.10
C ASP A 248 17.89 12.02 10.64
N LYS A 249 17.05 11.02 10.43
CA LYS A 249 16.53 10.65 9.11
C LYS A 249 15.14 11.25 8.90
N TYR A 250 14.11 10.56 9.35
CA TYR A 250 12.73 11.04 9.30
C TYR A 250 11.84 10.37 10.34
N VAL A 251 10.75 11.03 10.70
CA VAL A 251 9.66 10.56 11.54
C VAL A 251 8.42 10.40 10.66
N GLU A 252 7.70 9.30 10.78
CA GLU A 252 6.48 9.02 10.02
C GLU A 252 5.27 8.86 10.95
N PRO A 253 4.56 9.95 11.28
CA PRO A 253 3.35 9.89 12.09
C PRO A 253 2.16 9.41 11.22
N SER A 254 2.07 8.11 10.95
CA SER A 254 1.09 7.53 10.01
C SER A 254 -0.19 7.01 10.65
N PHE A 255 -0.32 7.12 11.99
CA PHE A 255 -1.46 6.56 12.72
C PHE A 255 -2.10 7.57 13.65
N PRO A 256 -3.46 7.59 13.77
CA PRO A 256 -4.15 8.38 14.77
C PRO A 256 -3.94 7.81 16.18
N LEU A 257 -4.39 8.54 17.20
CA LEU A 257 -4.45 8.04 18.56
C LEU A 257 -5.69 7.16 18.73
N TYR A 258 -5.55 6.07 19.49
CA TYR A 258 -6.68 5.18 19.79
C TYR A 258 -6.98 5.24 21.30
N PHE A 259 -7.93 6.09 21.70
CA PHE A 259 -8.37 6.20 23.09
C PHE A 259 -8.94 4.88 23.61
N LEU A 260 -8.56 4.48 24.81
CA LEU A 260 -9.08 3.25 25.42
C LEU A 260 -10.57 3.42 25.77
N SER A 261 -11.40 2.46 25.34
CA SER A 261 -12.81 2.43 25.72
C SER A 261 -13.03 2.32 27.24
N SER A 262 -12.08 1.70 27.93
CA SER A 262 -12.12 1.51 29.39
C SER A 262 -11.55 2.70 30.19
N ASP A 263 -10.88 3.64 29.56
CA ASP A 263 -10.27 4.80 30.22
C ASP A 263 -10.01 5.95 29.24
N PRO A 264 -10.85 7.00 29.23
CA PRO A 264 -10.76 8.11 28.29
C PRO A 264 -9.51 9.00 28.50
N ASN A 265 -8.75 8.79 29.56
CA ASN A 265 -7.50 9.51 29.80
C ASN A 265 -6.26 8.75 29.28
N ARG A 266 -6.45 7.58 28.67
CA ARG A 266 -5.37 6.79 28.08
C ARG A 266 -5.66 6.44 26.64
N PHE A 267 -4.61 6.38 25.86
CA PHE A 267 -4.69 6.03 24.44
C PHE A 267 -3.48 5.20 24.01
N ILE A 268 -3.66 4.48 22.90
CA ILE A 268 -2.57 3.80 22.19
C ILE A 268 -2.00 4.79 21.16
N TYR A 269 -0.68 4.92 21.20
CA TYR A 269 0.15 5.66 20.26
C TYR A 269 1.06 4.68 19.52
N THR A 270 1.24 4.84 18.21
CA THR A 270 2.06 3.97 17.37
C THR A 270 3.27 4.73 16.86
N THR A 271 4.47 4.17 17.04
CA THR A 271 5.72 4.75 16.51
C THR A 271 6.81 3.69 16.36
N SER A 272 7.71 3.88 15.40
CA SER A 272 8.95 3.09 15.23
C SER A 272 10.20 3.79 15.78
N ASN A 273 10.12 5.11 16.07
CA ASN A 273 11.29 5.92 16.43
C ASN A 273 11.87 5.66 17.82
N ARG A 274 11.18 4.89 18.69
CA ARG A 274 11.61 4.68 20.08
C ARG A 274 12.43 3.41 20.26
N ASP A 275 12.09 2.35 19.54
CA ASP A 275 12.66 1.01 19.75
C ASP A 275 13.17 0.37 18.45
N GLY A 276 13.13 1.09 17.32
CA GLY A 276 13.61 0.60 16.04
C GLY A 276 12.65 -0.36 15.32
N TYR A 277 11.47 -0.62 15.89
CA TYR A 277 10.34 -1.33 15.28
C TYR A 277 9.07 -0.55 15.53
N GLN A 278 8.11 -0.64 14.61
CA GLN A 278 6.78 -0.09 14.84
C GLN A 278 6.12 -0.83 16.00
N ASN A 279 5.98 -0.16 17.14
CA ASN A 279 5.37 -0.71 18.35
C ASN A 279 4.22 0.19 18.85
N LEU A 280 3.34 -0.40 19.65
CA LEU A 280 2.28 0.29 20.36
C LEU A 280 2.77 0.78 21.72
N TYR A 281 2.43 2.01 22.07
CA TYR A 281 2.71 2.63 23.36
C TYR A 281 1.42 3.02 24.03
N LEU A 282 1.30 2.76 25.32
CA LEU A 282 0.21 3.24 26.17
C LEU A 282 0.61 4.60 26.72
N CYS A 283 -0.15 5.61 26.31
CA CYS A 283 0.05 6.99 26.72
C CYS A 283 -1.09 7.49 27.60
N THR A 284 -0.81 8.51 28.41
CA THR A 284 -1.82 9.27 29.16
C THR A 284 -2.03 10.64 28.55
N THR A 285 -3.21 11.23 28.81
CA THR A 285 -3.47 12.64 28.46
C THR A 285 -2.60 13.61 29.26
N ASP A 286 -1.85 13.16 30.26
CA ASP A 286 -0.87 13.95 30.98
C ASP A 286 0.53 13.94 30.36
N GLY A 287 0.78 13.01 29.42
CA GLY A 287 2.04 12.92 28.67
C GLY A 287 2.95 11.75 29.09
N ASP A 288 2.50 10.88 30.02
CA ASP A 288 3.24 9.67 30.31
C ASP A 288 3.17 8.72 29.13
N ILE A 289 4.28 8.04 28.83
CA ILE A 289 4.38 7.04 27.77
C ILE A 289 5.05 5.76 28.28
N THR A 290 4.44 4.62 27.99
CA THR A 290 4.95 3.29 28.36
C THR A 290 4.84 2.35 27.17
N ARG A 291 5.90 1.59 26.88
CA ARG A 291 5.87 0.58 25.81
C ARG A 291 4.77 -0.45 26.09
N PHE A 292 3.83 -0.59 25.18
CA PHE A 292 2.71 -1.51 25.31
C PHE A 292 2.98 -2.85 24.62
N THR A 293 3.46 -2.88 23.38
CA THR A 293 3.99 -4.10 22.75
C THR A 293 5.49 -4.16 22.92
N ASN A 294 6.05 -5.37 23.12
CA ASN A 294 7.48 -5.54 23.39
C ASN A 294 8.01 -6.68 22.52
N VAL A 295 8.02 -6.44 21.21
CA VAL A 295 8.47 -7.38 20.20
C VAL A 295 9.46 -6.69 19.26
N ASP A 296 10.42 -7.47 18.74
CA ASP A 296 11.38 -7.02 17.73
C ASP A 296 10.80 -7.32 16.33
N ALA A 297 9.62 -6.76 16.08
CA ALA A 297 8.85 -6.89 14.85
C ALA A 297 7.86 -5.74 14.74
N ASP A 298 7.44 -5.41 13.54
CA ASP A 298 6.47 -4.36 13.30
C ASP A 298 5.06 -4.81 13.71
N VAL A 299 4.34 -3.89 14.35
CA VAL A 299 3.03 -4.08 14.96
C VAL A 299 2.06 -3.03 14.46
N THR A 300 0.87 -3.44 14.04
CA THR A 300 -0.20 -2.53 13.61
C THR A 300 -1.45 -2.70 14.47
N TYR A 301 -1.98 -1.59 15.00
CA TYR A 301 -3.22 -1.61 15.78
C TYR A 301 -4.40 -2.05 14.90
N VAL A 302 -5.26 -2.94 15.45
CA VAL A 302 -6.46 -3.44 14.78
C VAL A 302 -7.73 -2.98 15.50
N GLY A 303 -7.70 -2.92 16.84
CA GLY A 303 -8.85 -2.53 17.63
C GLY A 303 -8.71 -2.90 19.09
N GLN A 304 -9.79 -2.81 19.85
CA GLN A 304 -9.77 -3.02 21.29
C GLN A 304 -11.11 -3.55 21.85
N SER A 305 -11.04 -4.03 23.05
CA SER A 305 -12.17 -4.24 23.97
C SER A 305 -11.85 -3.56 25.30
N ASP A 306 -12.78 -3.58 26.26
CA ASP A 306 -12.53 -3.06 27.61
C ASP A 306 -11.36 -3.74 28.34
N LYS A 307 -10.88 -4.88 27.85
CA LYS A 307 -9.86 -5.71 28.51
C LYS A 307 -8.55 -5.83 27.76
N ALA A 308 -8.57 -5.68 26.44
CA ALA A 308 -7.42 -5.96 25.60
C ALA A 308 -7.36 -5.05 24.37
N VAL A 309 -6.13 -4.83 23.90
CA VAL A 309 -5.85 -4.26 22.57
C VAL A 309 -5.45 -5.40 21.64
N TYR A 310 -5.94 -5.33 20.41
CA TYR A 310 -5.68 -6.28 19.33
C TYR A 310 -4.80 -5.63 18.27
N TYR A 311 -3.85 -6.40 17.77
CA TYR A 311 -2.88 -5.88 16.81
C TYR A 311 -2.38 -6.99 15.89
N TYR A 312 -1.96 -6.62 14.70
CA TYR A 312 -1.15 -7.48 13.85
C TYR A 312 0.31 -7.41 14.27
N SER A 313 1.03 -8.49 14.07
CA SER A 313 2.48 -8.53 14.28
C SER A 313 3.14 -9.44 13.25
N ALA A 314 4.32 -9.01 12.78
CA ALA A 314 5.22 -9.78 11.94
C ALA A 314 6.19 -10.66 12.77
N GLU A 315 5.97 -10.86 14.07
CA GLU A 315 6.88 -11.60 14.96
C GLU A 315 7.02 -13.09 14.62
N VAL A 316 6.04 -13.67 13.92
CA VAL A 316 6.11 -15.06 13.45
C VAL A 316 7.00 -15.16 12.21
N SER A 317 6.77 -14.30 11.25
CA SER A 317 7.55 -14.16 10.02
C SER A 317 7.26 -12.80 9.36
N PRO A 318 8.25 -12.12 8.79
CA PRO A 318 8.00 -10.88 8.04
C PRO A 318 7.08 -11.03 6.83
N VAL A 319 6.90 -12.25 6.33
CA VAL A 319 5.99 -12.55 5.21
C VAL A 319 4.63 -13.09 5.65
N GLU A 320 4.36 -13.14 6.96
CA GLU A 320 3.08 -13.54 7.53
C GLU A 320 2.50 -12.42 8.39
N GLN A 321 1.18 -12.39 8.49
CA GLN A 321 0.46 -11.44 9.33
C GLN A 321 -0.47 -12.19 10.27
N HIS A 322 -0.27 -12.02 11.57
CA HIS A 322 -1.07 -12.69 12.60
C HIS A 322 -1.72 -11.70 13.56
N LEU A 323 -2.95 -12.02 13.99
CA LEU A 323 -3.67 -11.27 15.01
C LEU A 323 -3.25 -11.72 16.39
N PHE A 324 -2.86 -10.75 17.21
CA PHE A 324 -2.53 -10.91 18.63
C PHE A 324 -3.46 -10.09 19.50
N SER A 325 -3.57 -10.46 20.75
CA SER A 325 -4.19 -9.65 21.80
C SER A 325 -3.22 -9.44 22.96
N ARG A 326 -3.22 -8.24 23.55
CA ARG A 326 -2.54 -7.94 24.80
C ARG A 326 -3.53 -7.41 25.83
N ASN A 327 -3.61 -8.08 26.98
CA ASN A 327 -4.48 -7.64 28.07
C ASN A 327 -3.95 -6.34 28.69
N ILE A 328 -4.83 -5.34 28.85
CA ILE A 328 -4.48 -3.99 29.30
C ILE A 328 -3.99 -3.99 30.77
N ARG A 329 -4.52 -4.89 31.62
CA ARG A 329 -4.21 -4.91 33.07
C ARG A 329 -2.97 -5.70 33.40
N ASN A 330 -2.89 -6.94 32.89
CA ASN A 330 -1.84 -7.88 33.28
C ASN A 330 -0.76 -8.12 32.21
N GLY A 331 -0.91 -7.50 31.06
CA GLY A 331 0.06 -7.58 29.97
C GLY A 331 0.13 -8.94 29.27
N LYS A 332 -0.77 -9.89 29.56
CA LYS A 332 -0.76 -11.21 28.91
C LYS A 332 -1.01 -11.07 27.42
N VAL A 333 -0.09 -11.61 26.61
CA VAL A 333 -0.19 -11.70 25.15
C VAL A 333 -0.75 -13.06 24.74
N THR A 334 -1.58 -13.08 23.70
CA THR A 334 -2.14 -14.30 23.12
C THR A 334 -2.24 -14.13 21.60
N GLN A 335 -1.65 -15.06 20.84
CA GLN A 335 -1.86 -15.18 19.40
C GLN A 335 -3.26 -15.77 19.14
N LEU A 336 -4.08 -15.07 18.37
CA LEU A 336 -5.47 -15.46 18.09
C LEU A 336 -5.60 -16.24 16.77
N THR A 337 -4.83 -15.89 15.73
CA THR A 337 -4.75 -16.63 14.46
C THR A 337 -3.52 -17.54 14.48
N ARG A 338 -3.70 -18.81 14.04
CA ARG A 338 -2.64 -19.82 14.20
C ARG A 338 -2.26 -20.54 12.91
N SER A 339 -3.11 -20.46 11.88
CA SER A 339 -2.79 -21.01 10.57
C SER A 339 -1.68 -20.22 9.92
N GLU A 340 -0.80 -20.88 9.20
CA GLU A 340 0.19 -20.21 8.37
C GLU A 340 -0.47 -19.32 7.34
N GLY A 341 0.07 -18.12 7.12
CA GLY A 341 -0.38 -17.22 6.07
C GLY A 341 -0.61 -15.76 6.49
N TRP A 342 -1.37 -15.08 5.64
CA TRP A 342 -1.70 -13.67 5.79
C TRP A 342 -3.14 -13.49 6.26
N HIS A 343 -3.33 -13.04 7.48
CA HIS A 343 -4.62 -12.89 8.14
C HIS A 343 -5.12 -11.44 8.10
N ASN A 344 -6.35 -11.23 7.61
CA ASN A 344 -7.05 -9.96 7.64
C ASN A 344 -8.27 -10.10 8.55
N CYS A 345 -8.21 -9.53 9.74
CA CYS A 345 -9.22 -9.69 10.76
C CYS A 345 -10.04 -8.41 10.97
N THR A 346 -11.32 -8.58 11.23
CA THR A 346 -12.20 -7.51 11.71
C THR A 346 -12.79 -7.90 13.05
N LEU A 347 -12.95 -6.92 13.96
CA LEU A 347 -13.48 -7.15 15.30
C LEU A 347 -14.98 -6.84 15.38
N SER A 348 -15.69 -7.58 16.24
CA SER A 348 -17.04 -7.20 16.67
C SER A 348 -17.02 -5.84 17.38
N THR A 349 -18.16 -5.16 17.44
CA THR A 349 -18.26 -3.82 18.02
C THR A 349 -17.83 -3.73 19.48
N ASP A 350 -17.91 -4.83 20.23
CA ASP A 350 -17.44 -4.93 21.63
C ASP A 350 -16.06 -5.59 21.78
N GLY A 351 -15.41 -5.95 20.67
CA GLY A 351 -14.07 -6.55 20.62
C GLY A 351 -13.97 -7.95 21.23
N LYS A 352 -15.10 -8.68 21.40
CA LYS A 352 -15.08 -10.04 21.98
C LYS A 352 -14.98 -11.13 20.94
N TYR A 353 -15.27 -10.81 19.69
CA TYR A 353 -15.19 -11.71 18.54
C TYR A 353 -14.39 -11.09 17.42
N PHE A 354 -13.90 -11.92 16.54
CA PHE A 354 -13.24 -11.50 15.31
C PHE A 354 -13.66 -12.38 14.14
N ALA A 355 -13.68 -11.81 12.96
CA ALA A 355 -13.72 -12.54 11.71
C ALA A 355 -12.30 -12.55 11.14
N ASP A 356 -11.85 -13.71 10.71
CA ASP A 356 -10.53 -13.96 10.14
C ASP A 356 -10.71 -14.33 8.66
N ASN A 357 -10.19 -13.50 7.77
CA ASN A 357 -10.13 -13.76 6.34
C ASN A 357 -8.66 -13.94 5.97
N TYR A 358 -8.21 -15.19 5.83
CA TYR A 358 -6.81 -15.47 5.55
C TYR A 358 -6.60 -16.31 4.29
N SER A 359 -5.40 -16.24 3.79
CA SER A 359 -4.88 -17.08 2.73
C SER A 359 -3.42 -17.44 3.00
N SER A 360 -2.93 -18.50 2.36
CA SER A 360 -1.49 -18.82 2.33
C SER A 360 -1.09 -19.19 0.90
N LEU A 361 0.17 -19.51 0.67
CA LEU A 361 0.69 -19.81 -0.67
C LEU A 361 -0.24 -20.76 -1.48
N THR A 362 -0.79 -21.77 -0.83
CA THR A 362 -1.62 -22.81 -1.46
C THR A 362 -3.10 -22.77 -1.02
N VAL A 363 -3.46 -21.89 -0.08
CA VAL A 363 -4.84 -21.73 0.39
C VAL A 363 -5.44 -20.46 -0.19
N PRO A 364 -6.40 -20.54 -1.11
CA PRO A 364 -6.94 -19.37 -1.78
C PRO A 364 -7.58 -18.37 -0.84
N ARG A 365 -8.49 -18.86 0.02
CA ARG A 365 -9.15 -18.06 1.05
C ARG A 365 -9.87 -18.96 2.05
N VAL A 366 -9.74 -18.62 3.31
CA VAL A 366 -10.58 -19.14 4.39
C VAL A 366 -11.18 -17.98 5.15
N VAL A 367 -12.46 -18.05 5.43
CA VAL A 367 -13.14 -17.12 6.33
C VAL A 367 -13.60 -17.88 7.55
N ALA A 368 -13.18 -17.43 8.71
CA ALA A 368 -13.53 -18.02 10.00
C ALA A 368 -14.02 -16.94 10.97
N VAL A 369 -14.68 -17.34 12.04
CA VAL A 369 -14.99 -16.47 13.19
C VAL A 369 -14.43 -17.08 14.46
N GLY A 370 -13.92 -16.23 15.32
CA GLY A 370 -13.34 -16.63 16.59
C GLY A 370 -13.75 -15.73 17.75
N SER A 371 -13.58 -16.23 18.98
CA SER A 371 -13.66 -15.41 20.18
C SER A 371 -12.26 -14.98 20.64
N THR A 372 -12.16 -13.74 21.12
CA THR A 372 -10.88 -13.17 21.55
C THR A 372 -10.36 -13.77 22.88
N ASP A 373 -11.15 -14.60 23.56
CA ASP A 373 -10.71 -15.44 24.66
C ASP A 373 -10.16 -16.82 24.22
N GLY A 374 -10.15 -17.07 22.90
CA GLY A 374 -9.57 -18.27 22.29
C GLY A 374 -10.42 -19.54 22.40
N LYS A 375 -11.66 -19.47 22.90
CA LYS A 375 -12.53 -20.65 23.08
C LYS A 375 -13.28 -21.07 21.84
N ILE A 376 -13.54 -20.13 20.93
CA ILE A 376 -14.27 -20.36 19.68
C ILE A 376 -13.33 -20.03 18.53
N TYR A 377 -13.23 -20.96 17.59
CA TYR A 377 -12.69 -20.72 16.24
C TYR A 377 -13.41 -21.66 15.28
N ARG A 378 -14.17 -21.11 14.34
CA ARG A 378 -15.00 -21.86 13.43
C ARG A 378 -14.83 -21.36 12.01
N GLU A 379 -14.42 -22.24 11.12
CA GLU A 379 -14.41 -21.99 9.68
C GLU A 379 -15.84 -21.85 9.17
N LEU A 380 -16.12 -20.78 8.45
CA LEU A 380 -17.40 -20.50 7.81
C LEU A 380 -17.38 -20.86 6.34
N PHE A 381 -16.26 -20.58 5.70
CA PHE A 381 -16.13 -20.72 4.25
C PHE A 381 -14.68 -21.01 3.88
N ARG A 382 -14.52 -21.87 2.89
CA ARG A 382 -13.24 -22.13 2.22
C ARG A 382 -13.45 -22.01 0.71
N ALA A 383 -12.77 -21.08 0.08
CA ALA A 383 -12.85 -20.88 -1.36
C ALA A 383 -12.17 -22.05 -2.10
N PRO A 384 -12.78 -22.55 -3.20
CA PRO A 384 -12.08 -23.41 -4.13
C PRO A 384 -10.93 -22.65 -4.79
N ASP A 385 -9.95 -23.39 -5.30
CA ASP A 385 -8.84 -22.78 -6.05
C ASP A 385 -9.36 -22.25 -7.40
N PRO A 386 -9.34 -20.93 -7.65
CA PRO A 386 -9.83 -20.36 -8.90
C PRO A 386 -8.92 -20.67 -10.09
N SER A 387 -7.71 -21.17 -9.84
CA SER A 387 -6.78 -21.58 -10.89
C SER A 387 -6.96 -23.05 -11.32
N GLU A 388 -7.89 -23.80 -10.67
CA GLU A 388 -8.26 -25.14 -11.10
C GLU A 388 -8.75 -25.12 -12.56
N GLY A 389 -8.20 -25.97 -13.41
CA GLY A 389 -8.46 -25.91 -14.86
C GLY A 389 -7.44 -25.11 -15.67
N TYR A 390 -6.56 -24.35 -15.02
CA TYR A 390 -5.40 -23.71 -15.63
C TYR A 390 -4.11 -24.45 -15.29
N ASN A 391 -3.15 -24.36 -16.18
CA ASN A 391 -1.85 -24.94 -15.97
C ASN A 391 -0.91 -23.89 -15.33
N TYR A 392 -1.05 -23.70 -14.01
CA TYR A 392 -0.22 -22.76 -13.26
C TYR A 392 1.17 -23.33 -13.00
N CYS A 393 2.18 -22.48 -13.13
CA CYS A 393 3.56 -22.79 -12.84
C CYS A 393 3.79 -22.90 -11.33
N PRO A 394 4.74 -23.74 -10.88
CA PRO A 394 5.14 -23.78 -9.47
C PRO A 394 5.65 -22.43 -8.97
N ILE A 395 5.23 -22.04 -7.76
CA ILE A 395 5.66 -20.84 -7.08
C ILE A 395 6.49 -21.25 -5.87
N GLU A 396 7.69 -20.70 -5.74
CA GLU A 396 8.58 -20.95 -4.63
C GLU A 396 8.80 -19.66 -3.84
N LEU A 397 8.71 -19.73 -2.51
CA LEU A 397 9.15 -18.69 -1.59
C LEU A 397 10.49 -19.08 -0.99
N GLY A 398 11.35 -18.13 -0.79
CA GLY A 398 12.64 -18.32 -0.16
C GLY A 398 13.31 -17.01 0.21
N THR A 399 14.58 -17.08 0.59
CA THR A 399 15.36 -15.91 0.96
C THR A 399 16.70 -15.87 0.26
N VAL A 400 17.20 -14.65 0.02
CA VAL A 400 18.56 -14.37 -0.40
C VAL A 400 19.16 -13.37 0.58
N ARG A 401 20.41 -13.56 0.98
CA ARG A 401 21.09 -12.66 1.89
C ARG A 401 21.23 -11.28 1.25
N SER A 402 20.88 -10.20 2.01
CA SER A 402 21.09 -8.82 1.58
C SER A 402 22.58 -8.56 1.25
N ALA A 403 22.85 -7.57 0.42
CA ALA A 403 24.21 -7.27 -0.01
C ALA A 403 25.17 -6.91 1.14
N ASP A 404 24.65 -6.32 2.22
CA ASP A 404 25.41 -6.02 3.44
C ASP A 404 25.53 -7.22 4.40
N GLY A 405 24.91 -8.36 4.08
CA GLY A 405 24.97 -9.60 4.84
C GLY A 405 24.16 -9.60 6.15
N LYS A 406 23.34 -8.58 6.43
CA LYS A 406 22.62 -8.47 7.70
C LYS A 406 21.24 -9.13 7.68
N TYR A 407 20.53 -9.11 6.55
CA TYR A 407 19.13 -9.49 6.44
C TYR A 407 18.92 -10.62 5.45
N ASP A 408 17.83 -11.34 5.59
CA ASP A 408 17.34 -12.31 4.61
C ASP A 408 16.23 -11.65 3.79
N ASN A 409 16.50 -11.30 2.54
CA ASN A 409 15.53 -10.71 1.63
C ASN A 409 14.62 -11.79 1.07
N TYR A 410 13.32 -11.68 1.26
CA TYR A 410 12.35 -12.67 0.79
C TYR A 410 12.09 -12.52 -0.70
N TYR A 411 12.01 -13.67 -1.39
CA TYR A 411 11.71 -13.71 -2.82
C TYR A 411 10.55 -14.65 -3.15
N ARG A 412 9.90 -14.37 -4.27
CA ARG A 412 9.03 -15.28 -5.01
C ARG A 412 9.71 -15.65 -6.33
N LEU A 413 9.79 -16.96 -6.62
CA LEU A 413 10.33 -17.50 -7.85
C LEU A 413 9.24 -18.33 -8.56
N ILE A 414 9.02 -18.07 -9.84
CA ILE A 414 8.09 -18.83 -10.68
C ILE A 414 8.91 -19.43 -11.83
N LYS A 415 8.90 -20.75 -11.90
CA LYS A 415 9.59 -21.52 -12.95
C LYS A 415 8.60 -21.90 -14.05
N PRO A 416 9.03 -22.08 -15.31
CA PRO A 416 8.17 -22.57 -16.38
C PRO A 416 7.44 -23.87 -16.05
N ILE A 417 6.30 -24.12 -16.69
CA ILE A 417 5.48 -25.33 -16.47
C ILE A 417 6.30 -26.60 -16.68
N ASP A 418 6.98 -26.69 -17.82
CA ASP A 418 7.80 -27.84 -18.19
C ASP A 418 9.26 -27.61 -17.81
N PHE A 419 9.47 -27.12 -16.58
CA PHE A 419 10.81 -26.82 -16.08
C PHE A 419 11.70 -28.08 -16.06
N ASP A 420 12.82 -27.99 -16.75
CA ASP A 420 13.84 -29.02 -16.81
C ASP A 420 15.18 -28.43 -16.33
N PRO A 421 15.72 -28.87 -15.20
CA PRO A 421 16.95 -28.31 -14.65
C PRO A 421 18.18 -28.47 -15.53
N ALA A 422 18.09 -29.29 -16.61
CA ALA A 422 19.16 -29.43 -17.59
C ALA A 422 19.07 -28.40 -18.72
N LYS A 423 17.98 -27.62 -18.80
CA LYS A 423 17.83 -26.53 -19.75
C LYS A 423 18.15 -25.18 -19.12
N SER A 424 18.39 -24.20 -19.97
CA SER A 424 18.70 -22.83 -19.59
C SER A 424 17.57 -21.89 -20.03
N TYR A 425 17.12 -21.03 -19.12
CA TYR A 425 15.92 -20.20 -19.29
C TYR A 425 16.25 -18.71 -19.19
N PRO A 426 15.60 -17.85 -19.99
CA PRO A 426 15.64 -16.41 -19.78
C PRO A 426 14.95 -16.04 -18.47
N VAL A 427 15.42 -14.98 -17.84
CA VAL A 427 14.90 -14.49 -16.54
C VAL A 427 14.27 -13.12 -16.71
N ILE A 428 13.15 -12.91 -16.06
CA ILE A 428 12.55 -11.59 -15.85
C ILE A 428 12.57 -11.29 -14.35
N LEU A 429 13.32 -10.26 -13.96
CA LEU A 429 13.22 -9.63 -12.67
C LEU A 429 12.03 -8.65 -12.70
N TYR A 430 10.98 -8.89 -11.90
CA TYR A 430 10.00 -7.86 -11.62
C TYR A 430 10.40 -7.12 -10.34
N VAL A 431 10.58 -5.82 -10.39
CA VAL A 431 11.04 -5.00 -9.28
C VAL A 431 10.06 -3.85 -9.00
N TYR A 432 9.74 -3.62 -7.73
CA TYR A 432 9.24 -2.35 -7.25
C TYR A 432 10.29 -1.68 -6.38
N GLY A 433 10.61 -2.27 -5.24
CA GLY A 433 11.75 -1.94 -4.39
C GLY A 433 11.60 -0.65 -3.58
N GLY A 434 10.50 0.08 -3.76
CA GLY A 434 10.27 1.37 -3.08
C GLY A 434 9.94 1.23 -1.60
N PRO A 435 10.08 2.31 -0.83
CA PRO A 435 9.82 2.33 0.61
C PRO A 435 8.40 1.85 0.94
N HIS A 436 8.28 1.19 2.08
CA HIS A 436 7.04 0.61 2.62
C HIS A 436 6.31 -0.37 1.68
N SER A 437 6.94 -0.81 0.60
CA SER A 437 6.36 -1.84 -0.25
C SER A 437 6.71 -3.23 0.26
N GLN A 438 5.79 -4.16 0.13
CA GLN A 438 6.03 -5.58 0.32
C GLN A 438 5.40 -6.35 -0.84
N MET A 439 6.25 -6.89 -1.71
CA MET A 439 5.84 -7.59 -2.92
C MET A 439 5.76 -9.10 -2.73
N VAL A 440 6.33 -9.61 -1.66
CA VAL A 440 6.42 -11.03 -1.33
C VAL A 440 5.88 -11.27 0.06
N ASN A 441 4.77 -12.00 0.13
CA ASN A 441 4.20 -12.46 1.40
C ASN A 441 3.58 -13.86 1.27
N ASN A 442 3.25 -14.48 2.39
CA ASN A 442 2.62 -15.81 2.43
C ASN A 442 1.09 -15.68 2.33
N SER A 443 0.61 -15.05 1.26
CA SER A 443 -0.79 -15.08 0.84
C SER A 443 -0.97 -15.98 -0.38
N PHE A 444 -2.20 -16.14 -0.86
CA PHE A 444 -2.48 -17.02 -2.01
C PHE A 444 -1.61 -16.64 -3.22
N GLN A 445 -0.91 -17.66 -3.72
CA GLN A 445 0.05 -17.52 -4.82
C GLN A 445 1.13 -16.45 -4.53
N ALA A 446 1.46 -16.22 -3.25
CA ALA A 446 2.47 -15.27 -2.79
C ALA A 446 2.28 -13.86 -3.35
N GLN A 447 1.05 -13.39 -3.45
CA GLN A 447 0.69 -12.06 -3.96
C GLN A 447 1.14 -11.80 -5.41
N LEU A 448 1.34 -12.86 -6.23
CA LEU A 448 1.78 -12.68 -7.61
C LEU A 448 0.83 -11.80 -8.44
N ARG A 449 1.37 -11.11 -9.40
CA ARG A 449 0.60 -10.57 -10.52
C ARG A 449 0.41 -11.66 -11.56
N ARG A 450 -0.80 -11.89 -12.03
CA ARG A 450 -1.08 -12.99 -13.00
C ARG A 450 -0.31 -12.85 -14.32
N TRP A 451 0.17 -11.65 -14.65
CA TRP A 451 1.11 -11.46 -15.76
C TRP A 451 2.45 -12.20 -15.52
N GLU A 452 2.93 -12.26 -14.29
CA GLU A 452 4.14 -13.01 -13.93
C GLU A 452 3.94 -14.51 -14.24
N MET A 453 2.76 -15.04 -13.89
CA MET A 453 2.37 -16.41 -14.22
C MET A 453 2.31 -16.64 -15.74
N LEU A 454 1.73 -15.70 -16.48
CA LEU A 454 1.66 -15.76 -17.94
C LEU A 454 3.06 -15.79 -18.57
N MET A 455 4.01 -15.01 -18.06
CA MET A 455 5.39 -15.02 -18.56
C MET A 455 6.11 -16.34 -18.22
N ALA A 456 5.86 -16.90 -17.05
CA ALA A 456 6.37 -18.22 -16.71
C ALA A 456 5.78 -19.32 -17.62
N GLN A 457 4.49 -19.26 -17.95
CA GLN A 457 3.86 -20.15 -18.94
C GLN A 457 4.44 -19.99 -20.34
N ARG A 458 5.07 -18.85 -20.65
CA ARG A 458 5.77 -18.59 -21.92
C ARG A 458 7.25 -18.97 -21.89
N GLY A 459 7.71 -19.61 -20.82
CA GLY A 459 9.04 -20.17 -20.70
C GLY A 459 10.10 -19.26 -20.06
N TYR A 460 9.67 -18.20 -19.37
CA TYR A 460 10.58 -17.38 -18.55
C TYR A 460 10.62 -17.87 -17.11
N VAL A 461 11.76 -17.75 -16.47
CA VAL A 461 11.84 -17.73 -15.01
C VAL A 461 11.50 -16.31 -14.56
N VAL A 462 10.53 -16.17 -13.64
CA VAL A 462 10.16 -14.87 -13.10
C VAL A 462 10.58 -14.79 -11.64
N PHE A 463 11.30 -13.74 -11.28
CA PHE A 463 11.85 -13.52 -9.95
C PHE A 463 11.41 -12.16 -9.40
N VAL A 464 10.96 -12.15 -8.17
CA VAL A 464 10.55 -10.94 -7.43
C VAL A 464 11.15 -11.02 -6.04
N MET A 465 11.82 -9.98 -5.57
CA MET A 465 12.44 -9.95 -4.25
C MET A 465 12.22 -8.59 -3.58
N ASP A 466 11.91 -8.60 -2.29
CA ASP A 466 11.90 -7.41 -1.45
C ASP A 466 13.29 -7.12 -0.92
N ASN A 467 13.75 -5.89 -1.10
CA ASN A 467 15.07 -5.38 -0.72
C ASN A 467 15.00 -4.53 0.55
N ARG A 468 16.14 -4.08 1.08
CA ARG A 468 16.18 -3.04 2.11
C ARG A 468 15.42 -1.81 1.65
N GLY A 469 14.69 -1.18 2.57
CA GLY A 469 13.75 -0.08 2.31
C GLY A 469 12.28 -0.53 2.28
N THR A 470 12.01 -1.83 2.13
CA THR A 470 10.63 -2.37 2.17
C THR A 470 10.14 -2.61 3.59
N ASP A 471 8.87 -2.99 3.75
CA ASP A 471 8.12 -3.00 5.01
C ASP A 471 8.35 -4.26 5.89
N ASN A 472 7.83 -4.23 7.12
CA ASN A 472 7.76 -5.33 8.08
C ASN A 472 9.12 -5.89 8.57
N ARG A 473 10.17 -5.08 8.56
CA ARG A 473 11.54 -5.48 8.92
C ARG A 473 12.21 -4.53 9.93
N GLY A 474 11.46 -3.55 10.44
CA GLY A 474 11.92 -2.54 11.36
C GLY A 474 12.65 -1.37 10.73
N LEU A 475 12.83 -0.33 11.53
CA LEU A 475 13.22 1.01 11.09
C LEU A 475 14.62 1.05 10.42
N GLU A 476 15.60 0.28 10.91
CA GLU A 476 16.94 0.28 10.31
C GLU A 476 16.91 -0.25 8.87
N PHE A 477 16.10 -1.29 8.62
CA PHE A 477 15.91 -1.87 7.31
C PHE A 477 15.16 -0.91 6.37
N GLU A 478 14.06 -0.32 6.84
CA GLU A 478 13.24 0.62 6.07
C GLU A 478 14.03 1.89 5.70
N GLN A 479 14.72 2.48 6.68
CA GLN A 479 15.45 3.72 6.48
C GLN A 479 16.85 3.54 5.89
N ALA A 480 17.21 2.36 5.37
CA ALA A 480 18.47 2.12 4.67
C ALA A 480 18.61 2.96 3.39
N ILE A 481 17.49 3.33 2.78
CA ILE A 481 17.39 4.12 1.55
C ILE A 481 17.58 5.62 1.75
N HIS A 482 17.46 6.13 2.98
CA HIS A 482 17.46 7.56 3.26
C HIS A 482 18.65 8.28 2.62
N ARG A 483 18.36 9.36 1.86
CA ARG A 483 19.27 10.20 1.07
C ARG A 483 19.93 9.51 -0.14
N ARG A 484 19.58 8.26 -0.44
CA ARG A 484 20.21 7.47 -1.49
C ARG A 484 19.27 6.42 -2.11
N CYS A 485 18.02 6.80 -2.40
CA CYS A 485 17.05 5.94 -3.05
C CYS A 485 17.63 5.25 -4.29
N GLY A 486 17.43 3.94 -4.42
CA GLY A 486 17.92 3.12 -5.51
C GLY A 486 19.29 2.50 -5.27
N VAL A 487 20.09 2.96 -4.29
CA VAL A 487 21.46 2.45 -4.08
C VAL A 487 21.45 1.08 -3.40
N CYS A 488 20.99 1.01 -2.14
CA CYS A 488 20.98 -0.28 -1.43
C CYS A 488 19.96 -1.25 -2.01
N GLU A 489 18.90 -0.75 -2.63
CA GLU A 489 17.92 -1.56 -3.35
C GLU A 489 18.56 -2.25 -4.53
N MET A 490 19.35 -1.54 -5.37
CA MET A 490 20.08 -2.16 -6.47
C MET A 490 21.11 -3.18 -5.97
N GLU A 491 21.85 -2.87 -4.89
CA GLU A 491 22.81 -3.80 -4.28
C GLU A 491 22.14 -5.12 -3.92
N ASP A 492 20.98 -5.04 -3.25
CA ASP A 492 20.22 -6.23 -2.83
C ASP A 492 19.60 -6.97 -4.03
N GLN A 493 19.04 -6.25 -5.01
CA GLN A 493 18.52 -6.88 -6.24
C GLN A 493 19.62 -7.60 -7.00
N MET A 494 20.83 -7.03 -7.04
CA MET A 494 21.99 -7.70 -7.65
C MET A 494 22.45 -8.92 -6.86
N ALA A 495 22.38 -8.91 -5.53
CA ALA A 495 22.61 -10.13 -4.73
C ALA A 495 21.63 -11.24 -5.13
N GLY A 496 20.35 -10.90 -5.36
CA GLY A 496 19.35 -11.82 -5.91
C GLY A 496 19.70 -12.33 -7.31
N ILE A 497 20.17 -11.45 -8.17
CA ILE A 497 20.62 -11.83 -9.54
C ILE A 497 21.85 -12.75 -9.50
N GLU A 498 22.83 -12.49 -8.66
CA GLU A 498 24.00 -13.36 -8.52
C GLU A 498 23.62 -14.73 -7.94
N TRP A 499 22.68 -14.76 -6.98
CA TRP A 499 22.09 -16.01 -6.51
C TRP A 499 21.40 -16.78 -7.65
N LEU A 500 20.61 -16.13 -8.51
CA LEU A 500 20.00 -16.75 -9.68
C LEU A 500 21.05 -17.31 -10.63
N LYS A 501 22.09 -16.55 -10.97
CA LYS A 501 23.18 -16.95 -11.87
C LYS A 501 23.97 -18.16 -11.35
N SER A 502 23.94 -18.44 -10.04
CA SER A 502 24.57 -19.63 -9.47
C SER A 502 23.89 -20.94 -9.89
N HIS A 503 22.69 -20.88 -10.48
CA HIS A 503 21.93 -22.02 -10.92
C HIS A 503 22.16 -22.30 -12.41
N PRO A 504 22.48 -23.55 -12.81
CA PRO A 504 22.77 -23.90 -14.19
C PRO A 504 21.63 -23.71 -15.18
N TRP A 505 20.40 -23.65 -14.67
CA TRP A 505 19.19 -23.41 -15.46
C TRP A 505 18.92 -21.92 -15.76
N VAL A 506 19.75 -21.00 -15.28
CA VAL A 506 19.64 -19.57 -15.60
C VAL A 506 20.52 -19.24 -16.79
N ASP A 507 19.93 -18.65 -17.83
CA ASP A 507 20.69 -18.05 -18.92
C ASP A 507 21.13 -16.63 -18.53
N SER A 508 22.34 -16.49 -18.06
CA SER A 508 22.90 -15.21 -17.63
C SER A 508 23.05 -14.18 -18.76
N SER A 509 22.96 -14.62 -20.02
CA SER A 509 22.96 -13.72 -21.19
C SER A 509 21.57 -13.17 -21.53
N ARG A 510 20.50 -13.70 -20.92
CA ARG A 510 19.12 -13.33 -21.19
C ARG A 510 18.38 -12.98 -19.90
N ILE A 511 18.81 -11.89 -19.24
CA ILE A 511 18.17 -11.34 -18.04
C ILE A 511 17.51 -10.01 -18.41
N GLY A 512 16.21 -9.89 -18.13
CA GLY A 512 15.44 -8.67 -18.30
C GLY A 512 14.88 -8.16 -16.98
N VAL A 513 14.41 -6.91 -16.96
CA VAL A 513 13.84 -6.26 -15.79
C VAL A 513 12.60 -5.46 -16.13
N HIS A 514 11.57 -5.51 -15.27
CA HIS A 514 10.33 -4.75 -15.42
C HIS A 514 9.88 -4.21 -14.07
N GLY A 515 9.40 -2.96 -14.07
CA GLY A 515 8.79 -2.34 -12.91
C GLY A 515 8.00 -1.08 -13.27
N TRP A 516 7.15 -0.63 -12.36
CA TRP A 516 6.28 0.53 -12.53
C TRP A 516 6.53 1.55 -11.43
N SER A 517 6.45 2.86 -11.74
CA SER A 517 6.65 3.95 -10.76
C SER A 517 8.07 3.92 -10.18
N TYR A 518 8.22 3.74 -8.86
CA TYR A 518 9.52 3.46 -8.24
C TYR A 518 10.21 2.26 -8.90
N GLY A 519 9.46 1.21 -9.24
CA GLY A 519 9.97 0.07 -10.00
C GLY A 519 10.44 0.43 -11.42
N GLY A 520 9.85 1.46 -12.03
CA GLY A 520 10.33 2.04 -13.29
C GLY A 520 11.68 2.75 -13.10
N PHE A 521 11.84 3.52 -12.03
CA PHE A 521 13.12 4.10 -11.60
C PHE A 521 14.16 2.99 -11.37
N MET A 522 13.81 1.93 -10.62
CA MET A 522 14.68 0.79 -10.37
C MET A 522 15.06 0.06 -11.67
N THR A 523 14.13 -0.09 -12.61
CA THR A 523 14.39 -0.71 -13.91
C THR A 523 15.49 0.04 -14.68
N ILE A 524 15.36 1.37 -14.80
CA ILE A 524 16.36 2.19 -15.50
C ILE A 524 17.67 2.24 -14.71
N SER A 525 17.59 2.34 -13.37
CA SER A 525 18.76 2.31 -12.49
C SER A 525 19.58 1.02 -12.70
N LEU A 526 18.93 -0.15 -12.66
CA LEU A 526 19.59 -1.44 -12.86
C LEU A 526 20.19 -1.56 -14.28
N MET A 527 19.47 -1.13 -15.31
CA MET A 527 19.95 -1.20 -16.69
C MET A 527 21.16 -0.29 -16.96
N THR A 528 21.21 0.86 -16.29
CA THR A 528 22.31 1.83 -16.52
C THR A 528 23.52 1.58 -15.63
N HIS A 529 23.33 1.03 -14.42
CA HIS A 529 24.45 0.68 -13.53
C HIS A 529 25.04 -0.72 -13.82
N TYR A 530 24.20 -1.65 -14.30
CA TYR A 530 24.61 -3.04 -14.61
C TYR A 530 24.29 -3.43 -16.06
N PRO A 531 24.77 -2.65 -17.06
CA PRO A 531 24.40 -2.81 -18.47
C PRO A 531 24.84 -4.16 -19.06
N GLU A 532 25.84 -4.82 -18.45
CA GLU A 532 26.26 -6.16 -18.87
C GLU A 532 25.33 -7.26 -18.37
N THR A 533 24.52 -6.99 -17.36
CA THR A 533 23.58 -7.96 -16.78
C THR A 533 22.22 -7.89 -17.45
N PHE A 534 21.61 -6.70 -17.50
CA PHE A 534 20.26 -6.52 -18.00
C PHE A 534 20.26 -6.19 -19.50
N LYS A 535 19.67 -7.07 -20.30
CA LYS A 535 19.64 -6.93 -21.77
C LYS A 535 18.39 -6.23 -22.27
N VAL A 536 17.28 -6.39 -21.55
CA VAL A 536 15.99 -5.80 -21.91
C VAL A 536 15.33 -5.25 -20.65
N GLY A 537 14.78 -4.05 -20.72
CA GLY A 537 13.97 -3.47 -19.66
C GLY A 537 12.69 -2.84 -20.16
N VAL A 538 11.65 -2.90 -19.33
CA VAL A 538 10.42 -2.13 -19.54
C VAL A 538 10.12 -1.32 -18.29
N ALA A 539 10.29 -0.01 -18.37
CA ALA A 539 10.06 0.93 -17.28
C ALA A 539 8.69 1.61 -17.46
N GLY A 540 7.82 1.48 -16.47
CA GLY A 540 6.52 2.14 -16.50
C GLY A 540 6.48 3.36 -15.58
N GLY A 541 6.06 4.55 -16.08
CA GLY A 541 5.92 5.78 -15.32
C GLY A 541 7.11 6.08 -14.40
N PRO A 542 8.38 6.04 -14.89
CA PRO A 542 9.56 6.02 -14.05
C PRO A 542 9.85 7.40 -13.43
N VAL A 543 10.19 7.44 -12.15
CA VAL A 543 10.90 8.60 -11.59
C VAL A 543 12.30 8.62 -12.21
N ILE A 544 12.76 9.80 -12.63
CA ILE A 544 14.07 9.99 -13.27
C ILE A 544 14.99 10.86 -12.42
N ASP A 545 14.44 11.88 -11.82
CA ASP A 545 15.17 12.77 -10.91
C ASP A 545 14.26 13.13 -9.73
N TRP A 546 14.73 12.93 -8.52
CA TRP A 546 13.95 13.16 -7.31
C TRP A 546 13.66 14.65 -7.05
N ARG A 547 14.34 15.58 -7.71
CA ARG A 547 14.04 17.02 -7.68
C ARG A 547 12.69 17.35 -8.33
N TRP A 548 12.21 16.50 -9.23
CA TRP A 548 10.94 16.69 -9.92
C TRP A 548 9.79 15.90 -9.30
N TYR A 549 10.07 15.14 -8.26
CA TYR A 549 9.04 14.41 -7.54
C TYR A 549 8.43 15.28 -6.43
N GLU A 550 7.25 14.89 -5.94
CA GLU A 550 6.50 15.71 -4.99
C GLU A 550 7.21 15.82 -3.63
N VAL A 551 6.93 16.91 -2.91
CA VAL A 551 7.67 17.36 -1.72
C VAL A 551 7.60 16.38 -0.55
N MET A 552 6.38 15.84 -0.22
CA MET A 552 6.17 15.04 0.99
C MET A 552 6.99 13.75 0.96
N TYR A 553 6.95 13.04 -0.15
CA TYR A 553 7.70 11.82 -0.41
C TYR A 553 9.17 12.12 -0.74
N GLY A 554 9.39 13.04 -1.68
CA GLY A 554 10.73 13.36 -2.17
C GLY A 554 11.66 13.87 -1.08
N GLU A 555 11.18 14.79 -0.24
CA GLU A 555 11.98 15.34 0.86
C GLU A 555 12.15 14.35 2.02
N ARG A 556 11.18 13.46 2.28
CA ARG A 556 11.33 12.41 3.29
C ARG A 556 12.51 11.50 2.99
N TYR A 557 12.56 10.97 1.77
CA TYR A 557 13.54 9.93 1.44
C TYR A 557 14.84 10.48 0.87
N MET A 558 14.83 11.65 0.21
CA MET A 558 16.00 12.21 -0.46
C MET A 558 16.45 13.57 0.10
N GLU A 559 15.70 14.16 1.03
CA GLU A 559 15.88 15.53 1.48
C GLU A 559 15.87 16.53 0.30
N THR A 560 16.38 17.74 0.48
CA THR A 560 16.42 18.77 -0.56
C THR A 560 17.81 18.94 -1.16
N GLU A 561 17.93 19.70 -2.25
CA GLU A 561 19.24 20.02 -2.84
C GLU A 561 20.15 20.80 -1.87
N ALA A 562 19.58 21.57 -0.95
CA ALA A 562 20.34 22.30 0.06
C ALA A 562 21.03 21.37 1.08
N THR A 563 20.47 20.20 1.37
CA THR A 563 20.93 19.28 2.42
C THR A 563 21.51 17.97 1.88
N ASN A 564 21.16 17.57 0.65
CA ASN A 564 21.57 16.32 0.03
C ASN A 564 21.85 16.42 -1.47
N LYS A 565 22.53 17.46 -1.91
CA LYS A 565 22.86 17.62 -3.33
C LYS A 565 23.59 16.40 -3.91
N GLU A 566 24.57 15.86 -3.17
CA GLU A 566 25.36 14.71 -3.62
C GLU A 566 24.50 13.46 -3.85
N GLY A 567 23.56 13.16 -2.94
CA GLY A 567 22.64 12.02 -3.08
C GLY A 567 21.68 12.20 -4.26
N LEU A 568 21.14 13.41 -4.44
CA LEU A 568 20.28 13.73 -5.57
C LEU A 568 21.02 13.62 -6.91
N ASP A 569 22.27 14.09 -6.99
CA ASP A 569 23.09 13.98 -8.20
C ASP A 569 23.48 12.53 -8.49
N ALA A 570 23.82 11.75 -7.47
CA ALA A 570 24.21 10.34 -7.61
C ALA A 570 23.05 9.44 -8.07
N THR A 571 21.82 9.78 -7.69
CA THR A 571 20.63 8.98 -8.00
C THR A 571 19.83 9.49 -9.20
N SER A 572 20.19 10.65 -9.77
CA SER A 572 19.60 11.17 -11.00
C SER A 572 19.95 10.30 -12.19
N LEU A 573 18.93 9.78 -12.88
CA LEU A 573 19.12 8.93 -14.05
C LEU A 573 19.49 9.71 -15.31
N ILE A 574 19.36 11.04 -15.30
CA ILE A 574 19.76 11.89 -16.41
C ILE A 574 21.25 11.68 -16.75
N SER A 575 22.11 11.75 -15.75
CA SER A 575 23.55 11.57 -15.95
C SER A 575 23.93 10.16 -16.38
N ARG A 576 23.03 9.19 -16.21
CA ARG A 576 23.22 7.76 -16.50
C ARG A 576 22.70 7.35 -17.88
N ALA A 577 21.97 8.21 -18.58
CA ALA A 577 21.40 7.87 -19.89
C ALA A 577 22.42 7.32 -20.89
N LYS A 578 23.65 7.87 -20.89
CA LYS A 578 24.78 7.42 -21.74
C LYS A 578 25.28 5.99 -21.44
N ASP A 579 24.97 5.45 -20.25
CA ASP A 579 25.44 4.14 -19.80
C ASP A 579 24.48 3.02 -20.18
N LEU A 580 23.31 3.33 -20.73
CA LEU A 580 22.33 2.37 -21.20
C LEU A 580 22.86 1.63 -22.45
N LYS A 581 22.95 0.29 -22.36
CA LYS A 581 23.38 -0.58 -23.48
C LYS A 581 22.29 -1.53 -23.95
N GLY A 582 21.41 -1.97 -23.05
CA GLY A 582 20.32 -2.88 -23.33
C GLY A 582 19.15 -2.18 -24.04
N LYS A 583 18.16 -2.96 -24.48
CA LYS A 583 16.92 -2.46 -25.06
C LYS A 583 15.97 -1.99 -23.95
N LEU A 584 15.60 -0.72 -23.96
CA LEU A 584 14.69 -0.11 -22.99
C LEU A 584 13.42 0.39 -23.66
N LEU A 585 12.28 -0.04 -23.13
CA LEU A 585 10.97 0.56 -23.43
C LEU A 585 10.48 1.34 -22.21
N ILE A 586 10.14 2.61 -22.39
CA ILE A 586 9.44 3.41 -21.37
C ILE A 586 7.96 3.50 -21.77
N CYS A 587 7.06 3.16 -20.83
CA CYS A 587 5.62 3.33 -20.98
C CYS A 587 5.12 4.32 -19.92
N GLN A 588 4.30 5.30 -20.29
CA GLN A 588 3.78 6.29 -19.34
C GLN A 588 2.41 6.84 -19.74
N GLY A 589 1.56 7.17 -18.76
CA GLY A 589 0.37 7.98 -18.96
C GLY A 589 0.75 9.42 -19.34
N ALA A 590 0.16 9.97 -20.41
CA ALA A 590 0.48 11.34 -20.82
C ALA A 590 -0.14 12.41 -19.90
N ILE A 591 -1.11 12.05 -19.07
CA ILE A 591 -1.69 12.90 -18.03
C ILE A 591 -1.39 12.36 -16.63
N ASP A 592 -0.21 11.76 -16.47
CA ASP A 592 0.27 11.26 -15.18
C ASP A 592 0.43 12.42 -14.18
N ASN A 593 -0.34 12.36 -13.09
CA ASN A 593 -0.37 13.37 -12.02
C ASN A 593 0.43 12.98 -10.77
N VAL A 594 1.12 11.84 -10.83
CA VAL A 594 1.98 11.32 -9.75
C VAL A 594 3.44 11.43 -10.16
N VAL A 595 3.84 10.77 -11.25
CA VAL A 595 5.16 10.93 -11.86
C VAL A 595 4.95 11.73 -13.13
N VAL A 596 5.15 13.04 -13.06
CA VAL A 596 4.83 13.95 -14.17
C VAL A 596 5.65 13.65 -15.42
N TRP A 597 5.06 13.88 -16.57
CA TRP A 597 5.58 13.47 -17.88
C TRP A 597 6.99 13.96 -18.18
N GLN A 598 7.40 15.09 -17.61
CA GLN A 598 8.75 15.64 -17.80
C GLN A 598 9.86 14.67 -17.36
N HIS A 599 9.63 13.75 -16.43
CA HIS A 599 10.61 12.73 -16.06
C HIS A 599 11.08 11.92 -17.28
N SER A 600 10.14 11.26 -17.97
CA SER A 600 10.47 10.46 -19.15
C SER A 600 11.01 11.30 -20.31
N LEU A 601 10.42 12.48 -20.56
CA LEU A 601 10.84 13.32 -21.68
C LEU A 601 12.27 13.82 -21.53
N ASN A 602 12.68 14.24 -20.34
CA ASN A 602 14.05 14.67 -20.09
C ASN A 602 15.06 13.52 -20.19
N PHE A 603 14.69 12.31 -19.75
CA PHE A 603 15.55 11.14 -19.93
C PHE A 603 15.73 10.79 -21.40
N ILE A 604 14.66 10.82 -22.19
CA ILE A 604 14.69 10.57 -23.64
C ILE A 604 15.54 11.63 -24.35
N ASP A 605 15.37 12.91 -24.01
CA ASP A 605 16.18 14.01 -24.56
C ASP A 605 17.68 13.79 -24.29
N GLU A 606 18.01 13.35 -23.09
CA GLU A 606 19.40 13.04 -22.74
C GLU A 606 19.93 11.79 -23.47
N CYS A 607 19.10 10.78 -23.69
CA CYS A 607 19.44 9.63 -24.53
C CYS A 607 19.74 10.07 -25.97
N ILE A 608 18.91 10.93 -26.55
CA ILE A 608 19.12 11.48 -27.91
C ILE A 608 20.45 12.23 -28.00
N LYS A 609 20.78 13.08 -27.03
CA LYS A 609 22.05 13.83 -26.98
C LYS A 609 23.27 12.90 -26.93
N ASN A 610 23.13 11.75 -26.31
CA ASN A 610 24.19 10.75 -26.18
C ASN A 610 24.15 9.65 -27.24
N TRP A 611 23.28 9.76 -28.26
CA TRP A 611 23.10 8.74 -29.31
C TRP A 611 22.72 7.36 -28.76
N VAL A 612 21.96 7.33 -27.68
CA VAL A 612 21.43 6.12 -27.07
C VAL A 612 20.00 5.91 -27.54
N ASP A 613 19.73 4.72 -28.06
CA ASP A 613 18.41 4.31 -28.54
C ASP A 613 17.51 3.89 -27.38
N VAL A 614 16.28 4.45 -27.31
CA VAL A 614 15.26 4.15 -26.31
C VAL A 614 13.89 4.15 -26.95
N ASP A 615 13.09 3.12 -26.68
CA ASP A 615 11.71 3.05 -27.13
C ASP A 615 10.79 3.74 -26.14
N TYR A 616 9.79 4.47 -26.64
CA TYR A 616 8.83 5.18 -25.81
C TYR A 616 7.39 4.98 -26.30
N PHE A 617 6.49 4.65 -25.37
CA PHE A 617 5.07 4.51 -25.68
C PHE A 617 4.18 5.24 -24.66
N PRO A 618 3.59 6.39 -25.03
CA PRO A 618 2.66 7.12 -24.19
C PRO A 618 1.25 6.50 -24.25
N TYR A 619 0.55 6.49 -23.13
CA TYR A 619 -0.89 6.24 -23.03
C TYR A 619 -1.61 7.59 -22.92
N PRO A 620 -2.18 8.12 -24.00
CA PRO A 620 -2.50 9.54 -24.12
C PRO A 620 -3.55 10.06 -23.14
N ARG A 621 -4.38 9.15 -22.59
CA ARG A 621 -5.48 9.49 -21.68
C ARG A 621 -5.36 8.79 -20.32
N ALA A 622 -4.23 8.16 -20.04
CA ALA A 622 -4.00 7.51 -18.76
C ALA A 622 -3.30 8.45 -17.77
N TYR A 623 -3.74 8.36 -16.53
CA TYR A 623 -3.03 8.85 -15.36
C TYR A 623 -1.84 7.93 -15.04
N HIS A 624 -1.34 7.98 -13.80
CA HIS A 624 -0.21 7.16 -13.36
C HIS A 624 -0.45 5.66 -13.55
N ASN A 625 -1.67 5.19 -13.28
CA ASN A 625 -2.06 3.80 -13.51
C ASN A 625 -2.89 3.66 -14.78
N VAL A 626 -2.52 2.70 -15.62
CA VAL A 626 -3.29 2.31 -16.81
C VAL A 626 -4.30 1.24 -16.42
N HIS A 627 -5.58 1.41 -16.74
CA HIS A 627 -6.67 0.55 -16.30
C HIS A 627 -7.46 -0.09 -17.46
N GLY A 628 -8.27 -1.09 -17.13
CA GLY A 628 -9.21 -1.71 -18.06
C GLY A 628 -8.53 -2.32 -19.29
N LYS A 629 -9.10 -2.11 -20.47
CA LYS A 629 -8.58 -2.64 -21.75
C LYS A 629 -7.23 -2.04 -22.12
N ASP A 630 -6.97 -0.79 -21.76
CA ASP A 630 -5.68 -0.15 -22.02
C ASP A 630 -4.56 -0.84 -21.23
N ARG A 631 -4.86 -1.40 -20.05
CA ARG A 631 -3.91 -2.22 -19.31
C ARG A 631 -3.62 -3.56 -19.99
N VAL A 632 -4.61 -4.17 -20.63
CA VAL A 632 -4.37 -5.38 -21.46
C VAL A 632 -3.41 -5.07 -22.59
N HIS A 633 -3.63 -3.95 -23.30
CA HIS A 633 -2.74 -3.48 -24.37
C HIS A 633 -1.33 -3.19 -23.84
N LEU A 634 -1.22 -2.52 -22.69
CA LEU A 634 0.06 -2.26 -22.02
C LEU A 634 0.82 -3.55 -21.73
N MET A 635 0.17 -4.51 -21.09
CA MET A 635 0.85 -5.75 -20.68
C MET A 635 1.16 -6.64 -21.89
N GLN A 636 0.35 -6.59 -22.96
CA GLN A 636 0.70 -7.23 -24.24
C GLN A 636 1.97 -6.58 -24.83
N LYS A 637 2.05 -5.25 -24.85
CA LYS A 637 3.21 -4.53 -25.37
C LYS A 637 4.48 -4.84 -24.56
N VAL A 638 4.37 -4.90 -23.23
CA VAL A 638 5.47 -5.33 -22.33
C VAL A 638 5.93 -6.75 -22.69
N THR A 639 4.98 -7.66 -22.87
CA THR A 639 5.26 -9.06 -23.22
C THR A 639 5.94 -9.17 -24.58
N ASP A 640 5.40 -8.51 -25.61
CA ASP A 640 5.96 -8.53 -26.96
C ASP A 640 7.39 -7.98 -27.00
N TYR A 641 7.68 -6.98 -26.17
CA TYR A 641 9.02 -6.40 -26.07
C TYR A 641 10.03 -7.39 -25.51
N PHE A 642 9.67 -8.12 -24.45
CA PHE A 642 10.51 -9.20 -23.93
C PHE A 642 10.66 -10.35 -24.92
N GLU A 643 9.59 -10.76 -25.59
CA GLU A 643 9.65 -11.84 -26.59
C GLU A 643 10.51 -11.47 -27.78
N LEU A 644 10.48 -10.21 -28.19
CA LEU A 644 11.27 -9.75 -29.34
C LEU A 644 12.77 -9.64 -29.02
N HIS A 645 13.13 -9.22 -27.80
CA HIS A 645 14.50 -8.82 -27.48
C HIS A 645 15.22 -9.73 -26.47
N LEU A 646 14.49 -10.59 -25.75
CA LEU A 646 15.07 -11.43 -24.71
C LEU A 646 14.95 -12.95 -24.99
N LYS A 647 14.12 -13.35 -25.94
CA LYS A 647 13.92 -14.76 -26.31
C LYS A 647 15.03 -15.34 -27.19
#